data_14a80ddad2dfcc71db21ed206864b456
#
_entry.id   14a80ddad2dfcc71db21ed206864b456
#
_cell.length_a   1.000
_cell.length_b   1.000
_cell.length_c   1.000
_cell.angle_alpha   90.00
_cell.angle_beta   90.00
_cell.angle_gamma   90.00
#
_symmetry.space_group_name_H-M   'P 1'
#
loop_
_entity.id
_entity.type
_entity.pdbx_description
1 polymer ?
#
loop_
_entity_poly.entity_id
_entity_poly.type
_entity_poly.pdbx_seq_one_letter_code
_entity_poly.pdbx_strand_id
1 'polypeptide(L)'
;MKKSTLTIIGGVAAAIVIIAGGFGLYHWYQGKSEADAVQATAQTYTQAFAKRQYDKAVKQVDTSHLTGPGWHYTAKTLAARNQAVFDRVGASDIKVTNVKTKKSDNKTYELTFTANMNTKIGKLSAQHYEAPIVKVGNDWRVQWSPRLLFPSMNGKDTVQIDLIAATRGQIYDRNNQLLAKNGDVTQAGLVPGKLGTGADRTANLEKIAAAWDVKVTSLETLLKQSWVTDDTFVPVKIVTDSPAMTGAAYQTIGSRTYPLGEAAAQLIGYVGTATADDIRKDPTLTANSKIGKTGLEQVYDKRLRGTDGGQISIQNGDNIHPLLTKKAVNGKSLKLTIDANQQKIAYTQLAGKAGSVVTMNPTNGELLTLASSPSYDPNAFVNGISQTDYDKYANNTSLPLLSRFAQRYAPGSTFKMLTAAIALQNKTITPDTTKSISGLKWQKDSSWGDYKVTRTVDAASENMTQALVNSDNIWFAQTALKMGAFAYLKGLAPLFKTQADLPLTMKKAQISNSGKLASETLLADTAYGQGQLLLSPIEQAAMYSTIANGGTMQQPTLIQGTKGKRTSSVLQANAADTVKTALTHVVSDQTGTAHDLAIDGHTIAAKTGTAELKQKQDTDGKENGFLVAMDADKNTYLTVALIEGTGSGDVVTAMKPYVASLY
;
A
#
# COMPACT_ATOMS: atom_id res chain seq x y z
N MET A 1 -94.21 56.63 -14.77
CA MET A 1 -93.61 56.04 -13.54
C MET A 1 -93.36 54.53 -13.77
N LYS A 2 -92.27 54.09 -14.33
CA LYS A 2 -91.78 52.70 -14.36
C LYS A 2 -90.40 52.61 -15.01
N LYS A 3 -89.32 53.28 -14.51
CA LYS A 3 -87.97 53.11 -15.00
C LYS A 3 -86.90 53.30 -13.93
N SER A 4 -87.18 53.43 -12.63
CA SER A 4 -86.21 53.70 -11.59
C SER A 4 -85.92 52.52 -10.62
N THR A 5 -86.70 51.43 -10.71
CA THR A 5 -86.57 50.33 -9.74
C THR A 5 -85.65 49.13 -10.23
N LEU A 6 -85.33 49.05 -11.55
CA LEU A 6 -84.53 47.97 -12.06
C LEU A 6 -83.03 48.27 -12.03
N THR A 7 -82.61 49.53 -11.89
CA THR A 7 -81.19 49.91 -11.92
C THR A 7 -80.53 49.75 -10.54
N ILE A 8 -81.31 49.79 -9.47
CA ILE A 8 -80.76 49.62 -8.09
C ILE A 8 -80.53 48.15 -7.73
N ILE A 9 -81.35 47.22 -8.25
CA ILE A 9 -81.16 45.77 -7.94
C ILE A 9 -79.96 45.22 -8.75
N GLY A 10 -79.74 45.70 -9.96
CA GLY A 10 -78.55 45.32 -10.77
C GLY A 10 -77.24 45.82 -10.20
N GLY A 11 -77.26 47.04 -9.60
CA GLY A 11 -76.07 47.62 -8.97
C GLY A 11 -75.62 46.89 -7.67
N VAL A 12 -76.56 46.47 -6.84
CA VAL A 12 -76.31 45.75 -5.64
C VAL A 12 -75.86 44.31 -5.91
N ALA A 13 -76.48 43.65 -6.92
CA ALA A 13 -76.04 42.31 -7.33
C ALA A 13 -74.63 42.32 -7.95
N ALA A 14 -74.29 43.32 -8.77
CA ALA A 14 -72.96 43.48 -9.35
C ALA A 14 -71.89 43.84 -8.28
N ALA A 15 -72.24 44.66 -7.29
CA ALA A 15 -71.34 44.99 -6.18
C ALA A 15 -71.10 43.78 -5.28
N ILE A 16 -72.09 42.93 -5.00
CA ILE A 16 -71.92 41.68 -4.24
C ILE A 16 -71.06 40.66 -5.01
N VAL A 17 -71.23 40.52 -6.31
CA VAL A 17 -70.41 39.62 -7.12
C VAL A 17 -68.95 40.11 -7.21
N ILE A 18 -68.72 41.44 -7.31
CA ILE A 18 -67.35 42.01 -7.35
C ILE A 18 -66.69 41.87 -5.96
N ILE A 19 -67.39 42.07 -4.87
CA ILE A 19 -66.91 41.93 -3.50
C ILE A 19 -66.66 40.45 -3.22
N ALA A 20 -67.53 39.52 -3.55
CA ALA A 20 -67.36 38.08 -3.40
C ALA A 20 -66.26 37.54 -4.30
N GLY A 21 -66.15 37.99 -5.55
CA GLY A 21 -65.07 37.65 -6.47
C GLY A 21 -63.74 38.23 -6.06
N GLY A 22 -63.69 39.49 -5.58
CA GLY A 22 -62.51 40.12 -5.02
C GLY A 22 -62.01 39.44 -3.74
N PHE A 23 -62.94 39.07 -2.85
CA PHE A 23 -62.61 38.30 -1.64
C PHE A 23 -62.09 36.90 -1.99
N GLY A 24 -62.65 36.21 -2.96
CA GLY A 24 -62.18 34.92 -3.45
C GLY A 24 -60.82 35.00 -4.10
N LEU A 25 -60.55 36.00 -4.94
CA LEU A 25 -59.26 36.26 -5.54
C LEU A 25 -58.19 36.68 -4.52
N TYR A 26 -58.59 37.52 -3.53
CA TYR A 26 -57.67 37.92 -2.43
C TYR A 26 -57.30 36.73 -1.55
N HIS A 27 -58.26 35.89 -1.17
CA HIS A 27 -57.98 34.65 -0.41
C HIS A 27 -57.17 33.63 -1.22
N TRP A 28 -57.42 33.51 -2.56
CA TRP A 28 -56.64 32.67 -3.43
C TRP A 28 -55.20 33.20 -3.59
N TYR A 29 -55.03 34.53 -3.75
CA TYR A 29 -53.71 35.16 -3.82
C TYR A 29 -52.95 35.09 -2.50
N GLN A 30 -53.57 35.29 -1.34
CA GLN A 30 -52.97 35.10 -0.02
C GLN A 30 -52.61 33.64 0.22
N GLY A 31 -53.46 32.70 -0.18
CA GLY A 31 -53.18 31.28 -0.03
C GLY A 31 -51.99 30.81 -0.88
N LYS A 32 -51.85 31.38 -2.08
CA LYS A 32 -50.70 31.11 -2.97
C LYS A 32 -49.40 31.71 -2.38
N SER A 33 -49.43 32.93 -1.87
CA SER A 33 -48.30 33.58 -1.23
C SER A 33 -47.89 32.85 0.09
N GLU A 34 -48.85 32.33 0.85
CA GLU A 34 -48.56 31.52 2.03
C GLU A 34 -47.93 30.18 1.67
N ALA A 35 -48.47 29.50 0.68
CA ALA A 35 -47.90 28.21 0.23
C ALA A 35 -46.46 28.35 -0.29
N ASP A 36 -46.17 29.44 -1.02
CA ASP A 36 -44.82 29.73 -1.51
C ASP A 36 -43.86 30.02 -0.37
N ALA A 37 -44.28 30.76 0.68
CA ALA A 37 -43.46 31.02 1.89
C ALA A 37 -43.20 29.75 2.70
N VAL A 38 -44.17 28.88 2.85
CA VAL A 38 -44.04 27.57 3.49
C VAL A 38 -43.09 26.68 2.70
N GLN A 39 -43.25 26.64 1.40
CA GLN A 39 -42.35 25.84 0.53
C GLN A 39 -40.90 26.34 0.62
N ALA A 40 -40.66 27.64 0.66
CA ALA A 40 -39.34 28.24 0.83
C ALA A 40 -38.72 27.86 2.16
N THR A 41 -39.46 27.88 3.26
CA THR A 41 -39.01 27.41 4.57
C THR A 41 -38.62 25.92 4.54
N ALA A 42 -39.48 25.07 3.96
CA ALA A 42 -39.23 23.65 3.82
C ALA A 42 -37.96 23.36 3.00
N GLN A 43 -37.78 24.06 1.88
CA GLN A 43 -36.58 23.89 1.04
C GLN A 43 -35.31 24.36 1.74
N THR A 44 -35.36 25.50 2.41
CA THR A 44 -34.20 26.04 3.16
C THR A 44 -33.79 25.09 4.28
N TYR A 45 -34.74 24.58 5.05
CA TYR A 45 -34.50 23.61 6.12
C TYR A 45 -33.86 22.33 5.56
N THR A 46 -34.49 21.73 4.55
CA THR A 46 -34.07 20.45 4.00
C THR A 46 -32.73 20.55 3.25
N GLN A 47 -32.43 21.67 2.58
CA GLN A 47 -31.12 21.91 1.99
C GLN A 47 -30.01 22.08 3.06
N ALA A 48 -30.30 22.79 4.14
CA ALA A 48 -29.38 22.94 5.25
C ALA A 48 -29.14 21.60 5.96
N PHE A 49 -30.16 20.79 6.14
CA PHE A 49 -30.10 19.42 6.65
C PHE A 49 -29.21 18.54 5.75
N ALA A 50 -29.44 18.53 4.44
CA ALA A 50 -28.66 17.76 3.48
C ALA A 50 -27.17 18.14 3.48
N LYS A 51 -26.87 19.42 3.66
CA LYS A 51 -25.49 19.95 3.73
C LYS A 51 -24.89 19.87 5.14
N ARG A 52 -25.60 19.31 6.11
CA ARG A 52 -25.19 19.23 7.52
C ARG A 52 -24.88 20.60 8.14
N GLN A 53 -25.55 21.64 7.65
CA GLN A 53 -25.45 23.02 8.16
C GLN A 53 -26.54 23.25 9.24
N TYR A 54 -26.40 22.56 10.37
CA TYR A 54 -27.46 22.49 11.38
C TYR A 54 -27.76 23.84 12.02
N ASP A 55 -26.81 24.76 12.15
CA ASP A 55 -27.06 26.13 12.59
C ASP A 55 -28.02 26.88 11.63
N LYS A 56 -27.90 26.61 10.32
CA LYS A 56 -28.82 27.20 9.34
C LYS A 56 -30.17 26.50 9.31
N ALA A 57 -30.21 25.18 9.53
CA ALA A 57 -31.46 24.44 9.65
C ALA A 57 -32.27 24.92 10.88
N VAL A 58 -31.61 25.10 12.03
CA VAL A 58 -32.25 25.58 13.27
C VAL A 58 -32.80 26.99 13.12
N LYS A 59 -32.27 27.85 12.25
CA LYS A 59 -32.86 29.17 11.93
C LYS A 59 -34.26 29.08 11.27
N GLN A 60 -34.60 27.94 10.71
CA GLN A 60 -35.92 27.67 10.12
C GLN A 60 -36.88 27.00 11.14
N VAL A 61 -36.44 26.73 12.35
CA VAL A 61 -37.21 26.04 13.40
C VAL A 61 -37.90 27.03 14.31
N ASP A 62 -39.07 26.66 14.81
CA ASP A 62 -39.76 27.36 15.91
C ASP A 62 -38.97 27.13 17.22
N THR A 63 -38.15 28.10 17.58
CA THR A 63 -37.32 28.03 18.79
C THR A 63 -38.06 28.34 20.11
N SER A 64 -39.32 28.77 20.03
CA SER A 64 -40.16 29.01 21.21
C SER A 64 -40.74 27.70 21.78
N HIS A 65 -40.75 26.62 21.00
CA HIS A 65 -41.33 25.31 21.37
C HIS A 65 -40.28 24.19 21.21
N LEU A 66 -39.12 24.35 21.84
CA LEU A 66 -38.05 23.32 21.84
C LEU A 66 -38.10 22.46 23.12
N THR A 67 -39.28 22.06 23.53
CA THR A 67 -39.52 21.24 24.71
C THR A 67 -40.58 20.20 24.41
N GLY A 68 -40.39 18.99 24.90
CA GLY A 68 -41.34 17.89 24.80
C GLY A 68 -41.06 16.81 25.84
N PRO A 69 -41.83 15.72 25.85
CA PRO A 69 -41.64 14.64 26.82
C PRO A 69 -40.22 14.06 26.74
N GLY A 70 -39.40 14.35 27.76
CA GLY A 70 -38.05 13.83 27.90
C GLY A 70 -36.96 14.57 27.11
N TRP A 71 -37.25 15.75 26.54
CA TRP A 71 -36.26 16.57 25.87
C TRP A 71 -36.52 18.07 26.02
N HIS A 72 -35.43 18.84 26.09
CA HIS A 72 -35.45 20.30 26.15
C HIS A 72 -34.17 20.83 25.50
N TYR A 73 -34.28 21.75 24.52
CA TYR A 73 -33.15 22.35 23.83
C TYR A 73 -33.29 23.86 23.71
N THR A 74 -32.19 24.55 23.57
CA THR A 74 -32.07 25.87 22.99
C THR A 74 -31.69 25.76 21.53
N ALA A 75 -31.77 26.84 20.75
CA ALA A 75 -31.31 26.81 19.36
C ALA A 75 -29.85 26.29 19.20
N LYS A 76 -28.95 26.73 20.10
CA LYS A 76 -27.52 26.31 20.13
C LYS A 76 -27.39 24.84 20.48
N THR A 77 -28.05 24.37 21.52
CA THR A 77 -27.92 22.97 21.93
C THR A 77 -28.62 22.02 20.95
N LEU A 78 -29.66 22.48 20.24
CA LEU A 78 -30.29 21.71 19.17
C LEU A 78 -29.39 21.50 17.98
N ALA A 79 -28.71 22.55 17.49
CA ALA A 79 -27.75 22.42 16.41
C ALA A 79 -26.59 21.44 16.77
N ALA A 80 -26.06 21.58 18.00
CA ALA A 80 -25.03 20.68 18.52
C ALA A 80 -25.54 19.23 18.66
N ARG A 81 -26.79 19.02 19.07
CA ARG A 81 -27.42 17.68 19.14
C ARG A 81 -27.52 17.03 17.76
N ASN A 82 -28.02 17.77 16.77
CA ASN A 82 -28.08 17.26 15.37
C ASN A 82 -26.67 16.87 14.89
N GLN A 83 -25.68 17.75 15.06
CA GLN A 83 -24.30 17.48 14.67
C GLN A 83 -23.79 16.20 15.35
N ALA A 84 -23.91 16.09 16.66
CA ALA A 84 -23.41 14.95 17.42
C ALA A 84 -24.04 13.60 16.99
N VAL A 85 -25.36 13.58 16.73
CA VAL A 85 -26.06 12.36 16.31
C VAL A 85 -25.59 11.91 14.92
N PHE A 86 -25.55 12.83 13.95
CA PHE A 86 -25.14 12.48 12.60
C PHE A 86 -23.63 12.20 12.49
N ASP A 87 -22.79 12.84 13.31
CA ASP A 87 -21.36 12.51 13.43
C ASP A 87 -21.13 11.12 14.03
N ARG A 88 -21.90 10.77 15.04
CA ARG A 88 -21.81 9.45 15.69
C ARG A 88 -22.02 8.32 14.69
N VAL A 89 -23.02 8.42 13.82
CA VAL A 89 -23.29 7.43 12.78
C VAL A 89 -22.41 7.61 11.53
N GLY A 90 -21.64 8.70 11.45
CA GLY A 90 -20.79 9.03 10.30
C GLY A 90 -21.58 9.38 9.05
N ALA A 91 -22.71 10.10 9.23
CA ALA A 91 -23.57 10.49 8.13
C ALA A 91 -22.82 11.35 7.12
N SER A 92 -22.88 10.97 5.84
CA SER A 92 -22.31 11.70 4.70
C SER A 92 -23.21 11.54 3.48
N ASP A 93 -22.99 12.35 2.44
CA ASP A 93 -23.75 12.30 1.19
C ASP A 93 -25.28 12.26 1.43
N ILE A 94 -25.76 13.10 2.33
CA ILE A 94 -27.20 13.17 2.62
C ILE A 94 -27.93 13.72 1.40
N LYS A 95 -28.76 12.88 0.80
CA LYS A 95 -29.59 13.25 -0.35
C LYS A 95 -31.04 13.34 0.08
N VAL A 96 -31.59 14.54 0.03
CA VAL A 96 -33.00 14.80 0.31
C VAL A 96 -33.78 14.84 -0.98
N THR A 97 -34.91 14.15 -1.00
CA THR A 97 -35.85 14.05 -2.13
C THR A 97 -37.29 14.14 -1.64
N ASN A 98 -38.24 14.32 -2.55
CA ASN A 98 -39.67 14.33 -2.27
C ASN A 98 -40.10 15.35 -1.20
N VAL A 99 -39.49 16.55 -1.22
CA VAL A 99 -39.88 17.64 -0.32
C VAL A 99 -41.26 18.16 -0.76
N LYS A 100 -42.23 17.96 0.12
CA LYS A 100 -43.63 18.38 -0.12
C LYS A 100 -44.18 19.10 1.12
N THR A 101 -45.05 20.06 0.89
CA THR A 101 -45.81 20.72 1.93
C THR A 101 -47.30 20.57 1.58
N LYS A 102 -48.11 20.24 2.61
CA LYS A 102 -49.56 20.09 2.46
C LYS A 102 -50.24 20.87 3.61
N LYS A 103 -51.22 21.68 3.28
CA LYS A 103 -52.01 22.45 4.25
C LYS A 103 -52.83 21.49 5.12
N SER A 104 -52.63 21.55 6.44
CA SER A 104 -53.41 20.78 7.44
C SER A 104 -54.56 21.60 7.98
N ASP A 105 -54.31 22.87 8.31
CA ASP A 105 -55.32 23.84 8.79
C ASP A 105 -54.89 25.29 8.46
N ASN A 106 -55.55 26.30 9.04
CA ASN A 106 -55.29 27.70 8.72
C ASN A 106 -53.93 28.23 9.26
N LYS A 107 -53.25 27.51 10.14
CA LYS A 107 -51.98 27.92 10.79
C LYS A 107 -50.91 26.89 10.67
N THR A 108 -51.18 25.72 10.04
CA THR A 108 -50.26 24.57 10.01
C THR A 108 -50.21 23.93 8.65
N TYR A 109 -49.01 23.65 8.20
CA TYR A 109 -48.73 22.79 7.04
C TYR A 109 -47.92 21.59 7.51
N GLU A 110 -48.06 20.46 6.83
CA GLU A 110 -47.28 19.27 7.03
C GLU A 110 -46.12 19.27 6.01
N LEU A 111 -44.89 19.23 6.49
CA LEU A 111 -43.70 18.99 5.70
C LEU A 111 -43.42 17.50 5.67
N THR A 112 -43.25 16.93 4.45
CA THR A 112 -42.73 15.59 4.30
C THR A 112 -41.50 15.61 3.38
N PHE A 113 -40.52 14.77 3.69
CA PHE A 113 -39.36 14.56 2.81
C PHE A 113 -38.72 13.19 3.05
N THR A 114 -37.92 12.73 2.10
CA THR A 114 -37.16 11.47 2.20
C THR A 114 -35.68 11.79 2.18
N ALA A 115 -34.91 11.20 3.10
CA ALA A 115 -33.45 11.30 3.08
C ALA A 115 -32.79 9.93 2.97
N ASN A 116 -31.75 9.86 2.16
CA ASN A 116 -30.79 8.76 2.09
C ASN A 116 -29.43 9.29 2.53
N MET A 117 -28.62 8.48 3.20
CA MET A 117 -27.29 8.90 3.63
C MET A 117 -26.33 7.71 3.69
N ASN A 118 -25.05 7.98 3.52
CA ASN A 118 -24.01 7.02 3.84
C ASN A 118 -23.70 7.10 5.34
N THR A 119 -23.36 5.96 5.95
CA THR A 119 -22.96 5.84 7.34
C THR A 119 -21.66 5.04 7.46
N LYS A 120 -21.08 4.97 8.67
CA LYS A 120 -19.88 4.14 8.95
C LYS A 120 -20.02 2.67 8.55
N ILE A 121 -21.25 2.12 8.59
CA ILE A 121 -21.47 0.70 8.29
C ILE A 121 -22.12 0.45 6.91
N GLY A 122 -22.53 1.50 6.23
CA GLY A 122 -23.12 1.41 4.89
C GLY A 122 -24.19 2.45 4.63
N LYS A 123 -24.94 2.26 3.54
CA LYS A 123 -25.99 3.16 3.12
C LYS A 123 -27.26 2.93 3.95
N LEU A 124 -27.73 3.98 4.62
CA LEU A 124 -29.05 4.01 5.23
C LEU A 124 -30.04 4.57 4.22
N SER A 125 -30.96 3.71 3.77
CA SER A 125 -31.93 4.03 2.72
C SER A 125 -33.16 4.69 3.29
N ALA A 126 -33.85 5.47 2.45
CA ALA A 126 -35.20 5.99 2.56
C ALA A 126 -35.73 6.21 3.99
N GLN A 127 -35.16 7.21 4.69
CA GLN A 127 -35.78 7.69 5.91
C GLN A 127 -36.85 8.70 5.56
N HIS A 128 -38.11 8.46 5.96
CA HIS A 128 -39.25 9.30 5.67
C HIS A 128 -39.51 10.22 6.86
N TYR A 129 -39.31 11.50 6.64
CA TYR A 129 -39.46 12.53 7.67
C TYR A 129 -40.80 13.28 7.52
N GLU A 130 -41.39 13.60 8.65
CA GLU A 130 -42.59 14.38 8.74
C GLU A 130 -42.47 15.41 9.87
N ALA A 131 -42.89 16.65 9.64
CA ALA A 131 -42.89 17.69 10.65
C ALA A 131 -43.93 18.76 10.35
N PRO A 132 -44.59 19.34 11.35
CA PRO A 132 -45.45 20.53 11.15
C PRO A 132 -44.58 21.74 10.78
N ILE A 133 -45.07 22.58 9.87
CA ILE A 133 -44.62 23.97 9.68
C ILE A 133 -45.73 24.87 10.19
N VAL A 134 -45.42 25.68 11.18
CA VAL A 134 -46.40 26.55 11.90
C VAL A 134 -46.07 28.01 11.69
N LYS A 135 -47.08 28.86 11.78
CA LYS A 135 -46.91 30.31 11.66
C LYS A 135 -46.50 30.89 13.03
N VAL A 136 -45.33 31.51 13.10
CA VAL A 136 -44.79 32.18 14.28
C VAL A 136 -44.59 33.66 13.94
N GLY A 137 -45.49 34.52 14.48
CA GLY A 137 -45.53 35.92 14.02
C GLY A 137 -45.89 36.01 12.53
N ASN A 138 -45.01 36.62 11.74
CA ASN A 138 -45.16 36.74 10.32
C ASN A 138 -44.45 35.64 9.52
N ASP A 139 -43.65 34.79 10.17
CA ASP A 139 -42.81 33.78 9.57
C ASP A 139 -43.41 32.38 9.69
N TRP A 140 -43.07 31.51 8.72
CA TRP A 140 -43.33 30.09 8.79
C TRP A 140 -42.12 29.37 9.33
N ARG A 141 -42.27 28.45 10.32
CA ARG A 141 -41.22 27.75 11.04
C ARG A 141 -41.51 26.27 11.16
N VAL A 142 -40.47 25.42 11.00
CA VAL A 142 -40.57 23.97 11.24
C VAL A 142 -40.70 23.71 12.73
N GLN A 143 -41.72 22.98 13.15
CA GLN A 143 -41.84 22.51 14.53
C GLN A 143 -40.97 21.26 14.71
N TRP A 144 -39.84 21.46 15.40
CA TRP A 144 -38.82 20.40 15.53
C TRP A 144 -39.25 19.39 16.59
N SER A 145 -38.96 18.10 16.34
CA SER A 145 -39.01 17.01 17.31
C SER A 145 -37.86 16.03 17.06
N PRO A 146 -37.55 15.12 18.01
CA PRO A 146 -36.52 14.07 17.81
C PRO A 146 -36.71 13.22 16.54
N ARG A 147 -37.94 13.13 16.00
CA ARG A 147 -38.24 12.47 14.73
C ARG A 147 -37.56 13.11 13.53
N LEU A 148 -37.07 14.35 13.66
CA LEU A 148 -36.23 15.00 12.63
C LEU A 148 -34.76 14.65 12.73
N LEU A 149 -34.33 13.88 13.76
CA LEU A 149 -33.05 13.16 13.75
C LEU A 149 -33.21 11.85 12.99
N PHE A 150 -34.06 10.96 13.48
CA PHE A 150 -34.53 9.78 12.78
C PHE A 150 -36.02 9.57 12.99
N PRO A 151 -36.81 9.19 11.98
CA PRO A 151 -38.28 9.17 12.03
C PRO A 151 -38.88 8.35 13.20
N SER A 152 -38.17 7.33 13.67
CA SER A 152 -38.60 6.48 14.78
C SER A 152 -38.13 6.96 16.17
N MET A 153 -37.41 8.11 16.27
CA MET A 153 -36.92 8.63 17.55
C MET A 153 -38.01 9.36 18.36
N ASN A 154 -37.99 9.13 19.67
CA ASN A 154 -38.77 9.86 20.67
C ASN A 154 -37.82 10.62 21.63
N GLY A 155 -38.42 11.30 22.65
CA GLY A 155 -37.70 12.29 23.43
C GLY A 155 -36.44 11.87 24.15
N LYS A 156 -36.42 10.67 24.73
CA LYS A 156 -35.26 10.13 25.49
C LYS A 156 -34.36 9.20 24.69
N ASP A 157 -34.71 8.94 23.45
CA ASP A 157 -34.02 7.97 22.65
C ASP A 157 -32.59 8.40 22.33
N THR A 158 -31.70 7.44 22.29
CA THR A 158 -30.30 7.61 21.89
C THR A 158 -30.00 6.80 20.64
N VAL A 159 -29.07 7.29 19.82
CA VAL A 159 -28.58 6.54 18.67
C VAL A 159 -27.31 5.81 19.07
N GLN A 160 -27.31 4.49 18.89
CA GLN A 160 -26.16 3.62 19.11
C GLN A 160 -25.59 3.15 17.78
N ILE A 161 -24.29 2.89 17.78
CA ILE A 161 -23.59 2.24 16.67
C ILE A 161 -22.67 1.17 17.24
N ASP A 162 -22.92 -0.06 16.86
CA ASP A 162 -22.11 -1.23 17.23
C ASP A 162 -21.38 -1.68 15.97
N LEU A 163 -20.06 -1.55 15.97
CA LEU A 163 -19.21 -1.96 14.84
C LEU A 163 -18.77 -3.41 15.04
N ILE A 164 -18.86 -4.21 13.99
CA ILE A 164 -18.35 -5.58 13.93
C ILE A 164 -17.19 -5.57 12.96
N ALA A 165 -15.98 -5.65 13.49
CA ALA A 165 -14.77 -5.64 12.68
C ALA A 165 -14.72 -6.88 11.77
N ALA A 166 -14.37 -6.69 10.51
CA ALA A 166 -14.04 -7.76 9.60
C ALA A 166 -12.69 -8.40 9.99
N THR A 167 -12.58 -9.70 9.90
CA THR A 167 -11.31 -10.41 10.07
C THR A 167 -10.44 -10.18 8.85
N ARG A 168 -9.23 -9.64 9.05
CA ARG A 168 -8.27 -9.43 7.96
C ARG A 168 -7.80 -10.77 7.39
N GLY A 169 -7.78 -10.92 6.06
CA GLY A 169 -7.26 -12.09 5.36
C GLY A 169 -5.78 -12.32 5.67
N GLN A 170 -5.35 -13.56 5.67
CA GLN A 170 -3.97 -13.95 5.95
C GLN A 170 -3.13 -13.94 4.65
N ILE A 171 -1.80 -13.92 4.79
CA ILE A 171 -0.87 -14.07 3.68
C ILE A 171 -0.10 -15.36 3.91
N TYR A 172 -0.17 -16.27 2.94
CA TYR A 172 0.48 -17.57 2.97
C TYR A 172 1.61 -17.64 1.93
N ASP A 173 2.59 -18.45 2.21
CA ASP A 173 3.57 -18.91 1.25
C ASP A 173 2.98 -19.99 0.32
N ARG A 174 3.79 -20.54 -0.60
CA ARG A 174 3.39 -21.62 -1.52
C ARG A 174 3.01 -22.91 -0.82
N ASN A 175 3.56 -23.17 0.37
CA ASN A 175 3.41 -24.38 1.17
C ASN A 175 2.35 -24.23 2.29
N ASN A 176 1.54 -23.16 2.29
CA ASN A 176 0.57 -22.77 3.30
C ASN A 176 1.18 -22.37 4.65
N GLN A 177 2.46 -22.03 4.70
CA GLN A 177 3.06 -21.38 5.88
C GLN A 177 2.60 -19.92 5.95
N LEU A 178 2.34 -19.45 7.16
CA LEU A 178 1.85 -18.09 7.39
C LEU A 178 2.99 -17.08 7.30
N LEU A 179 2.88 -16.12 6.38
CA LEU A 179 3.76 -14.96 6.24
C LEU A 179 3.20 -13.72 6.95
N ALA A 180 1.88 -13.61 7.03
CA ALA A 180 1.19 -12.63 7.86
C ALA A 180 -0.10 -13.24 8.39
N LYS A 181 -0.30 -13.18 9.71
CA LYS A 181 -1.45 -13.78 10.41
C LYS A 181 -2.06 -12.82 11.43
N ASN A 182 -3.34 -13.03 11.73
CA ASN A 182 -3.97 -12.43 12.90
C ASN A 182 -3.59 -13.28 14.12
N GLY A 183 -3.35 -12.63 15.22
CA GLY A 183 -2.96 -13.27 16.46
C GLY A 183 -3.17 -12.32 17.63
N ASP A 184 -2.76 -12.74 18.79
CA ASP A 184 -2.84 -11.97 20.01
C ASP A 184 -1.43 -11.55 20.46
N VAL A 185 -1.35 -10.38 21.05
CA VAL A 185 -0.12 -9.85 21.65
C VAL A 185 -0.43 -9.29 23.03
N THR A 186 0.56 -9.28 23.90
CA THR A 186 0.44 -8.67 25.21
C THR A 186 0.77 -7.20 25.17
N GLN A 187 -0.20 -6.35 25.46
CA GLN A 187 -0.03 -4.91 25.62
C GLN A 187 0.21 -4.58 27.07
N ALA A 188 1.39 -4.02 27.37
CA ALA A 188 1.72 -3.47 28.66
C ALA A 188 1.22 -2.04 28.78
N GLY A 189 0.69 -1.68 29.94
CA GLY A 189 0.20 -0.35 30.23
C GLY A 189 0.26 -0.01 31.71
N LEU A 190 -0.03 1.23 32.03
CA LEU A 190 -0.06 1.77 33.40
C LEU A 190 -1.50 1.87 33.89
N VAL A 191 -1.68 1.69 35.22
CA VAL A 191 -2.92 2.04 35.92
C VAL A 191 -2.53 3.11 36.97
N PRO A 192 -2.87 4.39 36.73
CA PRO A 192 -2.37 5.52 37.54
C PRO A 192 -2.60 5.38 39.03
N GLY A 193 -3.79 4.95 39.46
CA GLY A 193 -4.12 4.76 40.88
C GLY A 193 -3.34 3.64 41.57
N LYS A 194 -2.69 2.74 40.79
CA LYS A 194 -1.86 1.66 41.34
C LYS A 194 -0.36 1.99 41.37
N LEU A 195 0.05 3.17 40.91
CA LEU A 195 1.47 3.58 40.89
C LEU A 195 1.98 4.04 42.27
N GLY A 196 1.10 4.31 43.22
CA GLY A 196 1.45 4.94 44.48
C GLY A 196 1.53 6.46 44.39
N THR A 197 2.08 7.11 45.41
CA THR A 197 2.20 8.58 45.50
C THR A 197 3.64 8.99 45.86
N GLY A 198 3.99 10.26 45.59
CA GLY A 198 5.31 10.81 45.97
C GLY A 198 6.50 9.99 45.47
N ALA A 199 7.41 9.66 46.38
CA ALA A 199 8.64 8.93 46.04
C ALA A 199 8.35 7.53 45.49
N ASP A 200 7.37 6.82 46.04
CA ASP A 200 7.02 5.46 45.59
C ASP A 200 6.55 5.46 44.13
N ARG A 201 5.74 6.45 43.76
CA ARG A 201 5.29 6.61 42.35
C ARG A 201 6.49 6.80 41.42
N THR A 202 7.44 7.64 41.80
CA THR A 202 8.65 7.88 40.99
C THR A 202 9.47 6.60 40.84
N ALA A 203 9.74 5.89 41.92
CA ALA A 203 10.51 4.63 41.92
C ALA A 203 9.79 3.55 41.08
N ASN A 204 8.48 3.43 41.17
CA ASN A 204 7.70 2.49 40.36
C ASN A 204 7.75 2.84 38.85
N LEU A 205 7.65 4.12 38.49
CA LEU A 205 7.80 4.57 37.09
C LEU A 205 9.20 4.31 36.55
N GLU A 206 10.25 4.53 37.34
CA GLU A 206 11.64 4.22 36.97
C GLU A 206 11.86 2.71 36.72
N LYS A 207 11.31 1.88 37.62
CA LYS A 207 11.37 0.41 37.50
C LYS A 207 10.63 -0.08 36.23
N ILE A 208 9.44 0.45 36.00
CA ILE A 208 8.64 0.11 34.79
C ILE A 208 9.37 0.60 33.53
N ALA A 209 9.89 1.83 33.53
CA ALA A 209 10.61 2.41 32.43
C ALA A 209 11.82 1.58 32.03
N ALA A 210 12.60 1.12 33.02
CA ALA A 210 13.75 0.25 32.81
C ALA A 210 13.33 -1.13 32.24
N ALA A 211 12.29 -1.75 32.84
CA ALA A 211 11.81 -3.06 32.38
C ALA A 211 11.24 -3.05 30.96
N TRP A 212 10.61 -1.96 30.56
CA TRP A 212 10.01 -1.83 29.24
C TRP A 212 10.89 -1.10 28.22
N ASP A 213 12.10 -0.71 28.58
CA ASP A 213 13.01 0.09 27.75
C ASP A 213 12.27 1.31 27.15
N VAL A 214 11.73 2.15 28.03
CA VAL A 214 11.05 3.41 27.69
C VAL A 214 11.53 4.53 28.63
N LYS A 215 11.43 5.78 28.20
CA LYS A 215 11.81 6.91 29.06
C LYS A 215 10.72 7.19 30.10
N VAL A 216 11.09 7.49 31.33
CA VAL A 216 10.16 7.92 32.39
C VAL A 216 9.32 9.12 31.92
N THR A 217 9.94 10.11 31.27
CA THR A 217 9.26 11.28 30.73
C THR A 217 8.17 10.94 29.73
N SER A 218 8.33 9.87 28.96
CA SER A 218 7.31 9.36 28.04
C SER A 218 6.11 8.80 28.81
N LEU A 219 6.34 8.03 29.86
CA LEU A 219 5.30 7.50 30.75
C LEU A 219 4.52 8.65 31.43
N GLU A 220 5.22 9.65 31.95
CA GLU A 220 4.59 10.82 32.56
C GLU A 220 3.74 11.61 31.56
N THR A 221 4.19 11.73 30.30
CA THR A 221 3.41 12.41 29.24
C THR A 221 2.13 11.66 28.93
N LEU A 222 2.15 10.34 28.87
CA LEU A 222 0.96 9.52 28.69
C LEU A 222 -0.02 9.68 29.85
N LEU A 223 0.46 9.70 31.10
CA LEU A 223 -0.37 9.87 32.30
C LEU A 223 -1.02 11.24 32.43
N LYS A 224 -0.53 12.27 31.73
CA LYS A 224 -1.10 13.64 31.74
C LYS A 224 -2.22 13.86 30.71
N GLN A 225 -2.58 12.83 29.92
CA GLN A 225 -3.64 12.97 28.93
C GLN A 225 -5.00 13.18 29.60
N SER A 226 -5.86 13.99 28.98
CA SER A 226 -7.17 14.40 29.56
C SER A 226 -8.19 13.26 29.77
N TRP A 227 -8.00 12.12 29.13
CA TRP A 227 -8.83 10.93 29.25
C TRP A 227 -8.37 9.96 30.36
N VAL A 228 -7.22 10.21 30.96
CA VAL A 228 -6.61 9.34 31.98
C VAL A 228 -7.21 9.63 33.35
N THR A 229 -7.68 8.58 34.01
CA THR A 229 -8.16 8.56 35.39
C THR A 229 -7.39 7.52 36.19
N ASP A 230 -7.59 7.45 37.49
CA ASP A 230 -6.87 6.53 38.38
C ASP A 230 -7.05 5.04 38.00
N ASP A 231 -8.22 4.65 37.48
CA ASP A 231 -8.52 3.29 37.09
C ASP A 231 -8.28 3.00 35.57
N THR A 232 -7.86 4.01 34.83
CA THR A 232 -7.66 3.85 33.39
C THR A 232 -6.44 2.97 33.09
N PHE A 233 -6.61 1.98 32.22
CA PHE A 233 -5.47 1.31 31.59
C PHE A 233 -4.87 2.23 30.51
N VAL A 234 -3.66 2.72 30.75
CA VAL A 234 -2.92 3.59 29.83
C VAL A 234 -1.93 2.77 29.04
N PRO A 235 -2.18 2.44 27.78
CA PRO A 235 -1.32 1.58 26.97
C PRO A 235 0.05 2.22 26.70
N VAL A 236 1.13 1.44 26.80
CA VAL A 236 2.51 1.91 26.61
C VAL A 236 3.17 1.22 25.42
N LYS A 237 3.30 -0.11 25.44
CA LYS A 237 3.95 -0.88 24.35
C LYS A 237 3.50 -2.34 24.34
N ILE A 238 3.87 -3.04 23.28
CA ILE A 238 3.74 -4.50 23.19
C ILE A 238 4.98 -5.13 23.83
N VAL A 239 4.76 -6.16 24.62
CA VAL A 239 5.81 -6.88 25.34
C VAL A 239 5.69 -8.39 25.13
N THR A 240 6.80 -9.10 25.27
CA THR A 240 6.85 -10.57 25.27
C THR A 240 6.62 -11.14 26.67
N ASP A 241 7.08 -10.41 27.69
CA ASP A 241 7.03 -10.81 29.08
C ASP A 241 6.12 -9.90 29.89
N SER A 242 5.50 -10.43 30.94
CA SER A 242 4.54 -9.72 31.78
C SER A 242 4.95 -9.77 33.26
N PRO A 243 6.13 -9.21 33.64
CA PRO A 243 6.57 -9.23 35.01
C PRO A 243 5.64 -8.44 35.92
N ALA A 244 5.32 -8.98 37.10
CA ALA A 244 4.49 -8.27 38.06
C ALA A 244 5.22 -7.04 38.60
N MET A 245 4.68 -5.85 38.36
CA MET A 245 5.22 -4.58 38.83
C MET A 245 4.09 -3.68 39.32
N THR A 246 4.33 -2.96 40.40
CA THR A 246 3.35 -2.02 40.98
C THR A 246 3.01 -0.92 39.99
N GLY A 247 1.72 -0.78 39.66
CA GLY A 247 1.24 0.20 38.67
C GLY A 247 1.29 -0.26 37.21
N ALA A 248 1.94 -1.38 36.89
CA ALA A 248 1.87 -2.01 35.59
C ALA A 248 0.66 -2.93 35.48
N ALA A 249 0.07 -2.99 34.29
CA ALA A 249 -0.97 -3.94 33.93
C ALA A 249 -0.75 -4.47 32.53
N TYR A 250 -1.32 -5.63 32.23
CA TYR A 250 -1.16 -6.32 30.96
C TYR A 250 -2.53 -6.75 30.44
N GLN A 251 -2.75 -6.57 29.14
CA GLN A 251 -3.94 -7.07 28.48
C GLN A 251 -3.60 -7.73 27.15
N THR A 252 -4.34 -8.76 26.80
CA THR A 252 -4.24 -9.38 25.48
C THR A 252 -5.06 -8.57 24.50
N ILE A 253 -4.43 -8.17 23.40
CA ILE A 253 -5.09 -7.49 22.29
C ILE A 253 -4.86 -8.22 20.97
N GLY A 254 -5.88 -8.22 20.11
CA GLY A 254 -5.73 -8.71 18.74
C GLY A 254 -4.72 -7.87 17.96
N SER A 255 -3.83 -8.52 17.23
CA SER A 255 -2.81 -7.86 16.44
C SER A 255 -2.54 -8.61 15.13
N ARG A 256 -1.83 -7.97 14.22
CA ARG A 256 -1.25 -8.59 13.04
C ARG A 256 0.18 -9.00 13.36
N THR A 257 0.57 -10.22 13.01
CA THR A 257 1.94 -10.73 13.24
C THR A 257 2.56 -11.26 11.96
N TYR A 258 3.88 -11.15 11.87
CA TYR A 258 4.70 -11.48 10.70
C TYR A 258 5.78 -12.49 11.12
N PRO A 259 5.55 -13.80 10.94
CA PRO A 259 6.42 -14.86 11.47
C PRO A 259 7.85 -14.83 10.95
N LEU A 260 8.09 -14.35 9.73
CA LEU A 260 9.43 -14.24 9.15
C LEU A 260 10.18 -12.96 9.58
N GLY A 261 9.51 -12.03 10.30
CA GLY A 261 10.14 -10.79 10.76
C GLY A 261 10.84 -10.05 9.63
N GLU A 262 12.10 -9.70 9.87
CA GLU A 262 12.94 -8.96 8.92
C GLU A 262 13.12 -9.64 7.57
N ALA A 263 13.14 -10.98 7.52
CA ALA A 263 13.42 -11.72 6.30
C ALA A 263 12.41 -11.49 5.17
N ALA A 264 11.19 -11.03 5.49
CA ALA A 264 10.15 -10.77 4.50
C ALA A 264 9.55 -9.36 4.57
N ALA A 265 10.09 -8.47 5.39
CA ALA A 265 9.47 -7.18 5.71
C ALA A 265 9.24 -6.28 4.50
N GLN A 266 10.23 -6.12 3.61
CA GLN A 266 10.08 -5.26 2.43
C GLN A 266 9.06 -5.84 1.42
N LEU A 267 8.89 -7.16 1.39
CA LEU A 267 7.90 -7.81 0.54
C LEU A 267 6.49 -7.73 1.14
N ILE A 268 6.33 -8.20 2.37
CA ILE A 268 5.01 -8.30 3.00
C ILE A 268 4.53 -6.93 3.47
N GLY A 269 5.42 -6.11 4.03
CA GLY A 269 5.07 -4.87 4.66
C GLY A 269 4.45 -5.08 6.04
N TYR A 270 3.70 -4.07 6.50
CA TYR A 270 3.01 -4.11 7.79
C TYR A 270 1.69 -3.32 7.75
N VAL A 271 0.83 -3.57 8.73
CA VAL A 271 -0.36 -2.77 8.97
C VAL A 271 -0.11 -1.74 10.07
N GLY A 272 -0.78 -0.61 9.97
CA GLY A 272 -0.74 0.43 11.00
C GLY A 272 -2.07 1.15 11.11
N THR A 273 -2.22 2.00 12.12
CA THR A 273 -3.43 2.80 12.33
C THR A 273 -3.63 3.80 11.19
N ALA A 274 -4.87 3.97 10.74
CA ALA A 274 -5.24 4.93 9.72
C ALA A 274 -4.96 6.36 10.19
N THR A 275 -4.33 7.16 9.34
CA THR A 275 -4.10 8.59 9.59
C THR A 275 -5.33 9.41 9.17
N ALA A 276 -5.38 10.69 9.55
CA ALA A 276 -6.43 11.60 9.07
C ALA A 276 -6.46 11.69 7.53
N ASP A 277 -5.30 11.57 6.88
CA ASP A 277 -5.19 11.56 5.41
C ASP A 277 -5.76 10.29 4.79
N ASP A 278 -5.55 9.15 5.43
CA ASP A 278 -6.12 7.87 5.00
C ASP A 278 -7.66 7.92 5.08
N ILE A 279 -8.19 8.43 6.20
CA ILE A 279 -9.64 8.59 6.42
C ILE A 279 -10.24 9.57 5.41
N ARG A 280 -9.53 10.64 5.05
CA ARG A 280 -9.98 11.60 4.04
C ARG A 280 -10.08 10.96 2.64
N LYS A 281 -9.16 10.04 2.31
CA LYS A 281 -9.14 9.29 1.03
C LYS A 281 -10.15 8.14 1.00
N ASP A 282 -10.40 7.52 2.13
CA ASP A 282 -11.37 6.42 2.30
C ASP A 282 -12.24 6.68 3.54
N PRO A 283 -13.42 7.34 3.37
CA PRO A 283 -14.32 7.67 4.48
C PRO A 283 -14.93 6.46 5.20
N THR A 284 -14.72 5.25 4.70
CA THR A 284 -15.12 4.01 5.41
C THR A 284 -14.19 3.67 6.56
N LEU A 285 -13.02 4.31 6.63
CA LEU A 285 -12.05 4.15 7.70
C LEU A 285 -12.43 4.98 8.93
N THR A 286 -11.99 4.49 10.07
CA THR A 286 -12.05 5.21 11.35
C THR A 286 -10.65 5.42 11.90
N ALA A 287 -10.49 6.25 12.94
CA ALA A 287 -9.20 6.45 13.62
C ALA A 287 -8.60 5.15 14.20
N ASN A 288 -9.43 4.11 14.41
CA ASN A 288 -8.99 2.82 14.93
C ASN A 288 -8.76 1.77 13.82
N SER A 289 -9.06 2.09 12.57
CA SER A 289 -8.89 1.16 11.46
C SER A 289 -7.43 0.83 11.24
N LYS A 290 -7.10 -0.47 11.11
CA LYS A 290 -5.77 -0.95 10.73
C LYS A 290 -5.74 -1.16 9.22
N ILE A 291 -4.82 -0.49 8.54
CA ILE A 291 -4.64 -0.55 7.08
C ILE A 291 -3.21 -0.92 6.73
N GLY A 292 -3.00 -1.49 5.56
CA GLY A 292 -1.66 -1.77 5.04
C GLY A 292 -0.88 -0.47 4.79
N LYS A 293 0.34 -0.37 5.32
CA LYS A 293 1.20 0.82 5.19
C LYS A 293 2.29 0.67 4.15
N THR A 294 2.80 -0.52 3.96
CA THR A 294 3.85 -0.84 2.98
C THR A 294 3.64 -2.23 2.39
N GLY A 295 4.42 -2.58 1.36
CA GLY A 295 4.46 -3.92 0.77
C GLY A 295 3.12 -4.47 0.29
N LEU A 296 2.97 -5.78 0.32
CA LEU A 296 1.74 -6.46 -0.11
C LEU A 296 0.54 -6.15 0.81
N GLU A 297 0.78 -5.88 2.09
CA GLU A 297 -0.25 -5.42 3.01
C GLU A 297 -0.91 -4.12 2.52
N GLN A 298 -0.14 -3.19 1.94
CA GLN A 298 -0.64 -1.93 1.38
C GLN A 298 -1.31 -2.16 0.01
N VAL A 299 -0.63 -2.84 -0.90
CA VAL A 299 -1.13 -3.03 -2.27
C VAL A 299 -2.46 -3.79 -2.28
N TYR A 300 -2.59 -4.78 -1.42
CA TYR A 300 -3.80 -5.60 -1.31
C TYR A 300 -4.68 -5.24 -0.11
N ASP A 301 -4.51 -4.03 0.47
CA ASP A 301 -5.22 -3.65 1.69
C ASP A 301 -6.74 -3.86 1.61
N LYS A 302 -7.40 -3.36 0.56
CA LYS A 302 -8.85 -3.51 0.40
C LYS A 302 -9.30 -4.96 0.33
N ARG A 303 -8.51 -5.83 -0.33
CA ARG A 303 -8.79 -7.27 -0.41
C ARG A 303 -8.59 -7.96 0.93
N LEU A 304 -7.49 -7.63 1.63
CA LEU A 304 -7.12 -8.23 2.91
C LEU A 304 -7.98 -7.72 4.06
N ARG A 305 -8.28 -6.43 4.13
CA ARG A 305 -9.01 -5.79 5.21
C ARG A 305 -10.46 -6.27 5.30
N GLY A 306 -11.10 -6.53 4.17
CA GLY A 306 -12.53 -6.82 4.10
C GLY A 306 -13.38 -5.56 4.30
N THR A 307 -14.58 -5.74 4.81
CA THR A 307 -15.50 -4.64 5.07
C THR A 307 -16.19 -4.86 6.41
N ASP A 308 -16.05 -3.91 7.31
CA ASP A 308 -16.71 -3.97 8.61
C ASP A 308 -18.23 -3.97 8.46
N GLY A 309 -18.86 -4.69 9.34
CA GLY A 309 -20.30 -4.69 9.57
C GLY A 309 -20.65 -3.87 10.79
N GLY A 310 -21.88 -4.03 11.21
CA GLY A 310 -22.38 -3.41 12.46
C GLY A 310 -23.87 -3.19 12.43
N GLN A 311 -24.34 -2.50 13.46
CA GLN A 311 -25.72 -2.10 13.63
C GLN A 311 -25.79 -0.63 14.06
N ILE A 312 -26.65 0.13 13.40
CA ILE A 312 -27.12 1.42 13.88
C ILE A 312 -28.52 1.18 14.45
N SER A 313 -28.74 1.56 15.68
CA SER A 313 -30.02 1.38 16.36
C SER A 313 -30.43 2.61 17.15
N ILE A 314 -31.73 2.73 17.36
CA ILE A 314 -32.33 3.66 18.34
C ILE A 314 -32.60 2.87 19.61
N GLN A 315 -32.09 3.36 20.71
CA GLN A 315 -32.27 2.77 22.05
C GLN A 315 -33.17 3.64 22.92
N ASN A 316 -34.19 3.02 23.47
CA ASN A 316 -35.11 3.59 24.45
C ASN A 316 -35.14 2.69 25.68
N GLY A 317 -34.34 3.02 26.70
CA GLY A 317 -34.10 2.11 27.82
C GLY A 317 -33.54 0.80 27.33
N ASP A 318 -34.19 -0.33 27.62
CA ASP A 318 -33.79 -1.67 27.18
C ASP A 318 -34.26 -2.04 25.76
N ASN A 319 -35.12 -1.22 25.16
CA ASN A 319 -35.64 -1.48 23.82
C ASN A 319 -34.66 -0.98 22.73
N ILE A 320 -34.27 -1.87 21.86
CA ILE A 320 -33.35 -1.57 20.73
C ILE A 320 -34.10 -1.74 19.41
N HIS A 321 -34.20 -0.66 18.65
CA HIS A 321 -34.82 -0.65 17.32
C HIS A 321 -33.73 -0.48 16.24
N PRO A 322 -33.38 -1.52 15.47
CA PRO A 322 -32.36 -1.42 14.44
C PRO A 322 -32.84 -0.54 13.27
N LEU A 323 -32.02 0.46 12.89
CA LEU A 323 -32.19 1.26 11.69
C LEU A 323 -31.45 0.65 10.49
N LEU A 324 -30.27 0.11 10.73
CA LEU A 324 -29.43 -0.51 9.74
C LEU A 324 -28.60 -1.63 10.40
N THR A 325 -28.65 -2.81 9.81
CA THR A 325 -27.78 -3.93 10.18
C THR A 325 -27.03 -4.41 8.94
N LYS A 326 -25.70 -4.55 9.04
CA LYS A 326 -24.85 -5.05 7.98
C LYS A 326 -23.88 -6.08 8.53
N LYS A 327 -23.84 -7.24 7.92
CA LYS A 327 -22.84 -8.29 8.27
C LYS A 327 -21.45 -7.85 7.86
N ALA A 328 -20.46 -8.13 8.70
CA ALA A 328 -19.06 -7.99 8.33
C ALA A 328 -18.73 -8.97 7.20
N VAL A 329 -17.93 -8.53 6.25
CA VAL A 329 -17.38 -9.36 5.16
C VAL A 329 -15.88 -9.49 5.39
N ASN A 330 -15.44 -10.66 5.83
CA ASN A 330 -14.02 -10.91 6.08
C ASN A 330 -13.17 -10.72 4.83
N GLY A 331 -11.95 -10.29 5.05
CA GLY A 331 -10.95 -10.12 4.00
C GLY A 331 -10.57 -11.46 3.38
N LYS A 332 -10.18 -11.42 2.10
CA LYS A 332 -9.73 -12.59 1.35
C LYS A 332 -8.23 -12.73 1.48
N SER A 333 -7.77 -13.92 1.86
CA SER A 333 -6.36 -14.24 1.99
C SER A 333 -5.62 -14.19 0.65
N LEU A 334 -4.29 -14.03 0.72
CA LEU A 334 -3.36 -14.15 -0.39
C LEU A 334 -2.55 -15.43 -0.22
N LYS A 335 -2.25 -16.10 -1.34
CA LYS A 335 -1.25 -17.16 -1.38
C LYS A 335 -0.20 -16.78 -2.39
N LEU A 336 1.06 -16.72 -1.92
CA LEU A 336 2.20 -16.30 -2.71
C LEU A 336 2.90 -17.52 -3.33
N THR A 337 3.75 -17.24 -4.32
CA THR A 337 4.69 -18.22 -4.88
C THR A 337 5.96 -18.38 -4.03
N ILE A 338 6.19 -17.48 -3.09
CA ILE A 338 7.33 -17.48 -2.16
C ILE A 338 7.37 -18.76 -1.35
N ASP A 339 8.57 -19.28 -1.13
CA ASP A 339 8.87 -20.34 -0.18
C ASP A 339 9.45 -19.71 1.10
N ALA A 340 8.77 -19.87 2.22
CA ALA A 340 9.14 -19.24 3.48
C ALA A 340 10.51 -19.68 4.00
N ASN A 341 10.87 -20.94 3.77
CA ASN A 341 12.16 -21.49 4.20
C ASN A 341 13.30 -20.91 3.34
N GLN A 342 13.12 -20.90 2.02
CA GLN A 342 14.10 -20.33 1.10
C GLN A 342 14.28 -18.83 1.34
N GLN A 343 13.18 -18.10 1.59
CA GLN A 343 13.20 -16.69 1.94
C GLN A 343 14.06 -16.43 3.19
N LYS A 344 13.87 -17.23 4.24
CA LYS A 344 14.61 -17.13 5.49
C LYS A 344 16.10 -17.46 5.30
N ILE A 345 16.42 -18.55 4.59
CA ILE A 345 17.81 -18.94 4.32
C ILE A 345 18.53 -17.83 3.54
N ALA A 346 17.92 -17.35 2.44
CA ALA A 346 18.49 -16.27 1.61
C ALA A 346 18.79 -15.01 2.43
N TYR A 347 17.84 -14.58 3.27
CA TYR A 347 18.04 -13.43 4.14
C TYR A 347 19.19 -13.65 5.14
N THR A 348 19.25 -14.83 5.74
CA THR A 348 20.32 -15.19 6.70
C THR A 348 21.70 -15.14 6.04
N GLN A 349 21.84 -15.62 4.78
CA GLN A 349 23.10 -15.59 4.07
C GLN A 349 23.58 -14.18 3.70
N LEU A 350 22.69 -13.20 3.64
CA LEU A 350 23.10 -11.80 3.49
C LEU A 350 23.77 -11.24 4.76
N ALA A 351 23.59 -11.88 5.90
CA ALA A 351 24.30 -11.61 7.16
C ALA A 351 24.30 -10.12 7.58
N GLY A 352 23.18 -9.40 7.35
CA GLY A 352 23.03 -7.97 7.64
C GLY A 352 23.71 -7.04 6.64
N LYS A 353 24.47 -7.56 5.67
CA LYS A 353 25.06 -6.74 4.59
C LYS A 353 23.97 -6.15 3.68
N ALA A 354 24.24 -4.98 3.14
CA ALA A 354 23.34 -4.36 2.16
C ALA A 354 23.31 -5.21 0.87
N GLY A 355 22.17 -5.82 0.59
CA GLY A 355 22.06 -6.74 -0.55
C GLY A 355 20.66 -7.28 -0.77
N SER A 356 20.52 -8.11 -1.80
CA SER A 356 19.24 -8.78 -2.11
C SER A 356 19.48 -10.13 -2.78
N VAL A 357 18.51 -11.04 -2.59
CA VAL A 357 18.43 -12.32 -3.30
C VAL A 357 17.05 -12.44 -3.94
N VAL A 358 17.04 -12.67 -5.24
CA VAL A 358 15.85 -12.96 -6.05
C VAL A 358 16.01 -14.34 -6.66
N THR A 359 15.11 -15.26 -6.31
CA THR A 359 15.06 -16.58 -6.93
C THR A 359 13.73 -16.80 -7.60
N MET A 360 13.78 -17.24 -8.85
CA MET A 360 12.63 -17.47 -9.69
C MET A 360 12.73 -18.87 -10.32
N ASN A 361 11.59 -19.56 -10.45
CA ASN A 361 11.54 -20.71 -11.36
C ASN A 361 11.51 -20.17 -12.81
N PRO A 362 12.53 -20.45 -13.63
CA PRO A 362 12.65 -19.83 -14.96
C PRO A 362 11.60 -20.36 -15.96
N THR A 363 10.95 -21.48 -15.69
CA THR A 363 9.99 -22.11 -16.62
C THR A 363 8.57 -21.58 -16.46
N ASN A 364 8.14 -21.21 -15.24
CA ASN A 364 6.80 -20.74 -14.94
C ASN A 364 6.72 -19.31 -14.38
N GLY A 365 7.86 -18.72 -14.00
CA GLY A 365 7.96 -17.37 -13.48
C GLY A 365 7.69 -17.21 -11.99
N GLU A 366 7.39 -18.27 -11.27
CA GLU A 366 7.13 -18.18 -9.82
C GLU A 366 8.35 -17.68 -9.07
N LEU A 367 8.19 -16.56 -8.36
CA LEU A 367 9.21 -16.06 -7.45
C LEU A 367 9.21 -16.91 -6.18
N LEU A 368 10.33 -17.54 -5.89
CA LEU A 368 10.53 -18.38 -4.70
C LEU A 368 11.09 -17.57 -3.54
N THR A 369 11.89 -16.55 -3.84
CA THR A 369 12.56 -15.69 -2.85
C THR A 369 12.65 -14.26 -3.34
N LEU A 370 12.36 -13.31 -2.45
CA LEU A 370 12.56 -11.87 -2.60
C LEU A 370 13.10 -11.30 -1.29
N ALA A 371 14.38 -11.55 -0.99
CA ALA A 371 15.04 -11.06 0.22
C ALA A 371 15.75 -9.73 -0.04
N SER A 372 15.70 -8.83 0.95
CA SER A 372 16.40 -7.56 0.98
C SER A 372 16.99 -7.33 2.37
N SER A 373 18.27 -6.97 2.45
CA SER A 373 19.03 -6.76 3.70
C SER A 373 19.82 -5.44 3.63
N PRO A 374 20.09 -4.76 4.78
CA PRO A 374 19.42 -5.00 6.05
C PRO A 374 17.92 -4.70 5.96
N SER A 375 17.17 -5.07 7.01
CA SER A 375 15.73 -4.98 7.02
C SER A 375 15.22 -4.38 8.34
N TYR A 376 13.92 -4.36 8.51
CA TYR A 376 13.24 -3.92 9.73
C TYR A 376 12.29 -5.00 10.24
N ASP A 377 12.01 -5.02 11.54
CA ASP A 377 10.99 -5.92 12.08
C ASP A 377 9.60 -5.31 11.87
N PRO A 378 8.74 -5.86 10.99
CA PRO A 378 7.40 -5.35 10.74
C PRO A 378 6.49 -5.45 11.98
N ASN A 379 6.77 -6.38 12.91
CA ASN A 379 6.01 -6.52 14.16
C ASN A 379 6.14 -5.29 15.06
N ALA A 380 7.29 -4.60 15.02
CA ALA A 380 7.51 -3.37 15.78
C ALA A 380 6.61 -2.21 15.32
N PHE A 381 6.16 -2.23 14.07
CA PHE A 381 5.37 -1.14 13.48
C PHE A 381 3.85 -1.28 13.66
N VAL A 382 3.34 -2.49 13.89
CA VAL A 382 1.90 -2.80 13.85
C VAL A 382 1.08 -2.02 14.88
N ASN A 383 1.60 -1.88 16.08
CA ASN A 383 0.90 -1.24 17.20
C ASN A 383 1.47 0.15 17.55
N GLY A 384 2.24 0.70 16.62
CA GLY A 384 2.91 1.99 16.77
C GLY A 384 4.35 1.81 17.23
N ILE A 385 5.28 2.33 16.45
CA ILE A 385 6.71 2.42 16.80
C ILE A 385 6.99 3.77 17.43
N SER A 386 7.86 3.84 18.41
CA SER A 386 8.31 5.12 18.97
C SER A 386 9.10 5.92 17.93
N GLN A 387 9.08 7.26 18.02
CA GLN A 387 9.89 8.09 17.12
C GLN A 387 11.37 7.75 17.22
N THR A 388 11.87 7.49 18.44
CA THR A 388 13.26 7.10 18.67
C THR A 388 13.64 5.79 17.97
N ASP A 389 12.75 4.78 18.00
CA ASP A 389 13.02 3.50 17.32
C ASP A 389 12.85 3.61 15.82
N TYR A 390 11.89 4.41 15.34
CA TYR A 390 11.75 4.72 13.91
C TYR A 390 12.99 5.42 13.36
N ASP A 391 13.56 6.36 14.11
CA ASP A 391 14.76 7.10 13.72
C ASP A 391 15.99 6.20 13.57
N LYS A 392 16.08 5.08 14.33
CA LYS A 392 17.12 4.05 14.14
C LYS A 392 17.08 3.42 12.74
N TYR A 393 15.89 3.26 12.18
CA TYR A 393 15.71 2.76 10.80
C TYR A 393 15.87 3.88 9.77
N ALA A 394 15.25 5.03 9.99
CA ALA A 394 15.20 6.14 9.03
C ALA A 394 16.56 6.80 8.81
N ASN A 395 17.38 6.92 9.87
CA ASN A 395 18.71 7.54 9.82
C ASN A 395 19.85 6.52 9.61
N ASN A 396 19.53 5.24 9.41
CA ASN A 396 20.53 4.21 9.17
C ASN A 396 21.09 4.33 7.75
N THR A 397 22.38 4.55 7.63
CA THR A 397 23.07 4.69 6.34
C THR A 397 23.02 3.44 5.46
N SER A 398 22.76 2.27 6.05
CA SER A 398 22.55 1.02 5.31
C SER A 398 21.13 0.86 4.78
N LEU A 399 20.24 1.85 4.98
CA LEU A 399 18.89 1.96 4.41
C LEU A 399 18.03 0.70 4.60
N PRO A 400 17.71 0.26 5.83
CA PRO A 400 16.97 -0.97 6.09
C PRO A 400 15.51 -0.94 5.57
N LEU A 401 14.96 0.23 5.30
CA LEU A 401 13.62 0.39 4.73
C LEU A 401 13.59 0.23 3.19
N LEU A 402 14.76 0.07 2.55
CA LEU A 402 14.87 0.01 1.09
C LEU A 402 14.64 -1.41 0.55
N SER A 403 13.72 -1.57 -0.40
CA SER A 403 13.51 -2.83 -1.13
C SER A 403 14.54 -2.99 -2.25
N ARG A 404 15.71 -3.58 -1.94
CA ARG A 404 16.84 -3.69 -2.86
C ARG A 404 16.55 -4.56 -4.08
N PHE A 405 15.75 -5.58 -3.97
CA PHE A 405 15.32 -6.41 -5.11
C PHE A 405 14.57 -5.61 -6.19
N ALA A 406 14.02 -4.44 -5.85
CA ALA A 406 13.29 -3.55 -6.76
C ALA A 406 14.10 -2.30 -7.17
N GLN A 407 15.29 -2.08 -6.59
CA GLN A 407 16.18 -0.98 -6.98
C GLN A 407 16.98 -1.33 -8.22
N ARG A 408 17.43 -0.31 -8.96
CA ARG A 408 18.21 -0.49 -10.16
C ARG A 408 19.71 -0.40 -9.89
N TYR A 409 20.44 -1.35 -10.42
CA TYR A 409 21.90 -1.45 -10.36
C TYR A 409 22.46 -1.71 -11.73
N ALA A 410 23.71 -1.32 -11.99
CA ALA A 410 24.46 -1.84 -13.12
C ALA A 410 24.69 -3.34 -12.86
N PRO A 411 24.32 -4.24 -13.80
CA PRO A 411 24.39 -5.68 -13.58
C PRO A 411 25.84 -6.23 -13.58
N GLY A 412 26.80 -5.44 -14.05
CA GLY A 412 28.18 -5.88 -14.23
C GLY A 412 28.31 -7.08 -15.17
N SER A 413 29.33 -7.86 -14.97
CA SER A 413 29.68 -9.02 -15.85
C SER A 413 28.60 -10.10 -15.94
N THR A 414 27.55 -10.06 -15.12
CA THR A 414 26.39 -10.97 -15.32
C THR A 414 25.68 -10.73 -16.65
N PHE A 415 25.73 -9.50 -17.17
CA PHE A 415 25.09 -9.15 -18.43
C PHE A 415 25.78 -9.76 -19.65
N LYS A 416 27.04 -10.20 -19.53
CA LYS A 416 27.82 -10.83 -20.62
C LYS A 416 27.14 -12.06 -21.22
N MET A 417 26.35 -12.81 -20.44
CA MET A 417 25.58 -13.93 -20.93
C MET A 417 24.56 -13.52 -22.00
N LEU A 418 23.89 -12.37 -21.85
CA LEU A 418 22.97 -11.84 -22.85
C LEU A 418 23.73 -11.29 -24.06
N THR A 419 24.85 -10.61 -23.84
CA THR A 419 25.71 -10.11 -24.93
C THR A 419 26.25 -11.25 -25.78
N ALA A 420 26.71 -12.36 -25.18
CA ALA A 420 27.15 -13.56 -25.88
C ALA A 420 26.03 -14.16 -26.75
N ALA A 421 24.83 -14.36 -26.17
CA ALA A 421 23.70 -14.91 -26.90
C ALA A 421 23.27 -14.02 -28.08
N ILE A 422 23.23 -12.69 -27.89
CA ILE A 422 22.94 -11.73 -28.97
C ILE A 422 24.01 -11.79 -30.04
N ALA A 423 25.30 -11.90 -29.70
CA ALA A 423 26.40 -11.97 -30.64
C ALA A 423 26.37 -13.27 -31.47
N LEU A 424 26.06 -14.41 -30.87
CA LEU A 424 25.82 -15.69 -31.54
C LEU A 424 24.64 -15.61 -32.51
N GLN A 425 23.49 -15.15 -32.02
CA GLN A 425 22.27 -15.00 -32.81
C GLN A 425 22.46 -14.09 -34.01
N ASN A 426 23.22 -13.01 -33.85
CA ASN A 426 23.53 -12.04 -34.90
C ASN A 426 24.70 -12.50 -35.82
N LYS A 427 25.27 -13.68 -35.57
CA LYS A 427 26.42 -14.24 -36.29
C LYS A 427 27.68 -13.34 -36.27
N THR A 428 27.79 -12.49 -35.24
CA THR A 428 29.01 -11.69 -35.02
C THR A 428 30.17 -12.58 -34.57
N ILE A 429 29.82 -13.64 -33.81
CA ILE A 429 30.74 -14.71 -33.37
C ILE A 429 30.13 -16.08 -33.62
N THR A 430 30.98 -17.10 -33.59
CA THR A 430 30.63 -18.50 -33.38
C THR A 430 31.14 -18.93 -31.99
N PRO A 431 30.78 -20.11 -31.47
CA PRO A 431 31.32 -20.61 -30.20
C PRO A 431 32.87 -20.69 -30.21
N ASP A 432 33.43 -21.01 -31.37
CA ASP A 432 34.87 -21.19 -31.56
C ASP A 432 35.62 -19.90 -31.95
N THR A 433 34.90 -18.78 -32.04
CA THR A 433 35.54 -17.49 -32.37
C THR A 433 36.54 -17.12 -31.28
N THR A 434 37.84 -17.19 -31.66
CA THR A 434 38.96 -16.87 -30.78
C THR A 434 39.42 -15.44 -31.00
N LYS A 435 39.80 -14.75 -29.97
CA LYS A 435 40.43 -13.43 -30.02
C LYS A 435 41.75 -13.44 -29.30
N SER A 436 42.77 -12.90 -29.98
CA SER A 436 44.08 -12.65 -29.39
C SER A 436 44.06 -11.26 -28.73
N ILE A 437 44.27 -11.24 -27.42
CA ILE A 437 44.24 -10.02 -26.60
C ILE A 437 45.51 -10.02 -25.76
N SER A 438 46.25 -8.92 -25.79
CA SER A 438 47.50 -8.79 -25.02
C SER A 438 47.33 -7.79 -23.88
N GLY A 439 47.78 -8.16 -22.70
CA GLY A 439 47.77 -7.33 -21.51
C GLY A 439 46.39 -7.18 -20.81
N LEU A 440 46.39 -6.48 -19.73
CA LEU A 440 45.21 -6.28 -18.87
C LEU A 440 44.37 -5.04 -19.21
N LYS A 441 44.88 -4.16 -20.09
CA LYS A 441 44.21 -2.91 -20.50
C LYS A 441 44.18 -2.82 -22.02
N TRP A 442 43.03 -2.46 -22.58
CA TRP A 442 42.84 -2.32 -24.03
C TRP A 442 42.06 -1.06 -24.36
N GLN A 443 42.42 -0.46 -25.47
CA GLN A 443 41.79 0.70 -26.06
C GLN A 443 41.66 0.47 -27.56
N LYS A 444 40.55 0.86 -28.18
CA LYS A 444 40.36 0.66 -29.62
C LYS A 444 41.37 1.49 -30.44
N ASP A 445 41.44 2.78 -30.13
CA ASP A 445 42.35 3.74 -30.74
C ASP A 445 42.40 5.04 -29.89
N SER A 446 43.19 6.01 -30.35
CA SER A 446 43.41 7.27 -29.63
C SER A 446 42.18 8.17 -29.50
N SER A 447 41.09 7.93 -30.25
CA SER A 447 39.85 8.68 -30.15
C SER A 447 39.14 8.49 -28.78
N TRP A 448 39.50 7.44 -28.03
CA TRP A 448 38.98 7.15 -26.69
C TRP A 448 39.69 7.94 -25.59
N GLY A 449 40.75 8.73 -25.92
CA GLY A 449 41.53 9.48 -24.92
C GLY A 449 42.17 8.54 -23.89
N ASP A 450 41.99 8.80 -22.63
CA ASP A 450 42.54 7.98 -21.52
C ASP A 450 41.70 6.75 -21.20
N TYR A 451 40.52 6.62 -21.81
CA TYR A 451 39.62 5.52 -21.49
C TYR A 451 40.14 4.18 -21.99
N LYS A 452 40.22 3.17 -21.11
CA LYS A 452 40.63 1.80 -21.40
C LYS A 452 39.71 0.79 -20.78
N VAL A 453 39.35 -0.24 -21.53
CA VAL A 453 38.67 -1.42 -20.97
C VAL A 453 39.72 -2.28 -20.27
N THR A 454 39.42 -2.69 -19.03
CA THR A 454 40.32 -3.53 -18.21
C THR A 454 39.74 -4.92 -18.00
N ARG A 455 40.63 -5.91 -17.86
CA ARG A 455 40.32 -7.30 -17.50
C ARG A 455 41.23 -7.76 -16.35
N THR A 456 40.86 -8.82 -15.67
CA THR A 456 41.60 -9.34 -14.48
C THR A 456 42.57 -10.47 -14.82
N VAL A 457 42.33 -11.20 -15.92
CA VAL A 457 43.17 -12.32 -16.35
C VAL A 457 43.84 -11.96 -17.68
N ASP A 458 45.18 -12.06 -17.75
CA ASP A 458 45.94 -11.85 -18.97
C ASP A 458 46.03 -13.16 -19.79
N ALA A 459 44.94 -13.52 -20.44
CA ALA A 459 44.85 -14.67 -21.34
C ALA A 459 45.13 -14.22 -22.76
N ALA A 460 46.23 -14.74 -23.36
CA ALA A 460 46.69 -14.34 -24.67
C ALA A 460 45.69 -14.65 -25.80
N SER A 461 44.85 -15.66 -25.63
CA SER A 461 43.85 -16.08 -26.62
C SER A 461 42.67 -16.72 -25.91
N GLU A 462 41.45 -16.26 -26.22
CA GLU A 462 40.21 -16.77 -25.61
C GLU A 462 39.10 -16.93 -26.63
N ASN A 463 38.36 -18.03 -26.52
CA ASN A 463 37.04 -18.17 -27.16
C ASN A 463 35.93 -17.65 -26.22
N MET A 464 34.67 -17.76 -26.64
CA MET A 464 33.53 -17.27 -25.90
C MET A 464 33.43 -17.93 -24.49
N THR A 465 33.62 -19.24 -24.39
CA THR A 465 33.54 -19.96 -23.11
C THR A 465 34.63 -19.50 -22.16
N GLN A 466 35.88 -19.41 -22.61
CA GLN A 466 37.01 -18.92 -21.81
C GLN A 466 36.81 -17.47 -21.37
N ALA A 467 36.26 -16.59 -22.24
CA ALA A 467 35.94 -15.23 -21.93
C ALA A 467 34.80 -15.10 -20.87
N LEU A 468 33.86 -16.06 -20.82
CA LEU A 468 32.85 -16.15 -19.77
C LEU A 468 33.45 -16.66 -18.44
N VAL A 469 34.32 -17.69 -18.48
CA VAL A 469 35.03 -18.27 -17.33
C VAL A 469 35.91 -17.20 -16.66
N ASN A 470 36.75 -16.52 -17.43
CA ASN A 470 37.65 -15.45 -16.95
C ASN A 470 36.96 -14.11 -16.77
N SER A 471 35.70 -14.01 -17.17
CA SER A 471 34.93 -12.77 -17.13
C SER A 471 35.60 -11.59 -17.89
N ASP A 472 36.16 -11.83 -19.08
CA ASP A 472 36.95 -10.87 -19.85
C ASP A 472 36.10 -9.72 -20.42
N ASN A 473 36.29 -8.49 -19.93
CA ASN A 473 35.60 -7.30 -20.41
C ASN A 473 36.06 -6.90 -21.83
N ILE A 474 37.36 -7.08 -22.14
CA ILE A 474 37.94 -6.66 -23.42
C ILE A 474 37.35 -7.49 -24.56
N TRP A 475 37.22 -8.80 -24.32
CA TRP A 475 36.63 -9.72 -25.30
C TRP A 475 35.20 -9.32 -25.67
N PHE A 476 34.39 -8.97 -24.65
CA PHE A 476 33.00 -8.54 -24.83
C PHE A 476 32.86 -7.14 -25.41
N ALA A 477 33.71 -6.19 -25.03
CA ALA A 477 33.78 -4.85 -25.62
C ALA A 477 34.08 -4.94 -27.13
N GLN A 478 35.13 -5.70 -27.52
CA GLN A 478 35.46 -5.92 -28.93
C GLN A 478 34.35 -6.63 -29.72
N THR A 479 33.62 -7.54 -29.05
CA THR A 479 32.49 -8.24 -29.67
C THR A 479 31.34 -7.27 -29.98
N ALA A 480 30.97 -6.40 -29.03
CA ALA A 480 29.93 -5.42 -29.25
C ALA A 480 30.32 -4.35 -30.27
N LEU A 481 31.57 -3.90 -30.27
CA LEU A 481 32.07 -2.96 -31.28
C LEU A 481 32.02 -3.56 -32.66
N LYS A 482 32.42 -4.84 -32.83
CA LYS A 482 32.31 -5.58 -34.12
C LYS A 482 30.85 -5.71 -34.55
N MET A 483 29.92 -5.94 -33.62
CA MET A 483 28.47 -6.03 -33.87
C MET A 483 27.88 -4.69 -34.30
N GLY A 484 28.34 -3.62 -33.69
CA GLY A 484 27.84 -2.26 -33.84
C GLY A 484 26.59 -1.95 -33.00
N ALA A 485 26.43 -0.69 -32.63
CA ALA A 485 25.38 -0.23 -31.74
C ALA A 485 23.97 -0.57 -32.23
N PHE A 486 23.70 -0.45 -33.53
CA PHE A 486 22.37 -0.72 -34.09
C PHE A 486 21.98 -2.20 -33.92
N ALA A 487 22.87 -3.12 -34.30
CA ALA A 487 22.59 -4.56 -34.24
C ALA A 487 22.48 -5.02 -32.76
N TYR A 488 23.33 -4.47 -31.88
CA TYR A 488 23.26 -4.77 -30.45
C TYR A 488 21.98 -4.27 -29.81
N LEU A 489 21.55 -3.01 -30.06
CA LEU A 489 20.26 -2.47 -29.60
C LEU A 489 19.07 -3.27 -30.14
N LYS A 490 19.11 -3.72 -31.39
CA LYS A 490 18.08 -4.59 -31.97
C LYS A 490 17.99 -5.92 -31.21
N GLY A 491 19.12 -6.49 -30.81
CA GLY A 491 19.17 -7.71 -29.99
C GLY A 491 18.67 -7.49 -28.55
N LEU A 492 18.93 -6.32 -27.93
CA LEU A 492 18.49 -5.96 -26.61
C LEU A 492 16.98 -5.61 -26.54
N ALA A 493 16.43 -5.01 -27.60
CA ALA A 493 15.08 -4.47 -27.61
C ALA A 493 13.98 -5.45 -27.12
N PRO A 494 13.96 -6.75 -27.51
CA PRO A 494 12.96 -7.70 -27.02
C PRO A 494 13.05 -7.93 -25.50
N LEU A 495 14.26 -7.89 -24.93
CA LEU A 495 14.50 -8.08 -23.50
C LEU A 495 13.91 -6.91 -22.68
N PHE A 496 14.00 -5.68 -23.18
CA PHE A 496 13.53 -4.46 -22.50
C PHE A 496 12.09 -4.07 -22.83
N LYS A 497 11.45 -4.76 -23.79
CA LYS A 497 10.08 -4.46 -24.23
C LYS A 497 9.04 -4.74 -23.17
N THR A 498 9.20 -5.80 -22.39
CA THR A 498 8.26 -6.23 -21.36
C THR A 498 8.92 -6.10 -20.00
N GLN A 499 8.31 -5.32 -19.13
CA GLN A 499 8.76 -5.19 -17.74
C GLN A 499 7.98 -6.14 -16.84
N ALA A 500 8.54 -6.45 -15.68
CA ALA A 500 7.88 -7.23 -14.65
C ALA A 500 6.63 -6.47 -14.15
N ASP A 501 5.48 -7.10 -14.31
CA ASP A 501 4.19 -6.60 -13.81
C ASP A 501 3.90 -7.26 -12.45
N LEU A 502 4.52 -6.71 -11.42
CA LEU A 502 4.37 -7.18 -10.04
C LEU A 502 3.70 -6.10 -9.18
N PRO A 503 3.00 -6.50 -8.13
CA PRO A 503 2.41 -5.57 -7.17
C PRO A 503 3.49 -4.95 -6.26
N LEU A 504 4.53 -4.39 -6.86
CA LEU A 504 5.68 -3.79 -6.20
C LEU A 504 6.05 -2.48 -6.92
N THR A 505 6.49 -1.49 -6.16
CA THR A 505 6.99 -0.25 -6.74
C THR A 505 8.39 -0.48 -7.30
N MET A 506 8.52 -0.46 -8.61
CA MET A 506 9.78 -0.67 -9.34
C MET A 506 10.06 0.46 -10.32
N LYS A 507 11.33 0.81 -10.49
CA LYS A 507 11.77 1.70 -11.58
C LYS A 507 12.01 0.86 -12.83
N LYS A 508 11.67 1.41 -13.99
CA LYS A 508 11.87 0.73 -15.29
C LYS A 508 13.34 0.43 -15.58
N ALA A 509 13.61 -0.74 -16.15
CA ALA A 509 14.92 -1.09 -16.71
C ALA A 509 15.36 -0.06 -17.75
N GLN A 510 16.67 0.18 -17.82
CA GLN A 510 17.26 1.22 -18.65
C GLN A 510 18.51 0.68 -19.35
N ILE A 511 18.59 0.82 -20.67
CA ILE A 511 19.82 0.52 -21.44
C ILE A 511 20.81 1.69 -21.31
N SER A 512 20.31 2.91 -21.46
CA SER A 512 21.07 4.16 -21.29
C SER A 512 20.13 5.30 -20.95
N ASN A 513 20.66 6.45 -20.58
CA ASN A 513 19.84 7.63 -20.24
C ASN A 513 18.99 8.12 -21.44
N SER A 514 19.48 7.95 -22.66
CA SER A 514 18.78 8.34 -23.89
C SER A 514 18.12 7.19 -24.64
N GLY A 515 18.27 5.95 -24.16
CA GLY A 515 17.88 4.75 -24.89
C GLY A 515 18.77 4.43 -26.11
N LYS A 516 19.85 5.20 -26.35
CA LYS A 516 20.79 5.05 -27.45
C LYS A 516 22.19 4.72 -26.91
N LEU A 517 23.00 4.01 -27.68
CA LEU A 517 24.42 3.80 -27.40
C LEU A 517 25.23 4.75 -28.31
N ALA A 518 25.28 6.02 -27.84
CA ALA A 518 25.72 7.14 -28.67
C ALA A 518 27.25 7.22 -28.88
N SER A 519 28.06 6.53 -28.06
CA SER A 519 29.50 6.43 -28.21
C SER A 519 29.98 4.99 -28.24
N GLU A 520 31.13 4.73 -28.81
CA GLU A 520 31.77 3.41 -28.81
C GLU A 520 32.14 2.94 -27.38
N THR A 521 32.56 3.87 -26.52
CA THR A 521 32.86 3.59 -25.13
C THR A 521 31.59 3.16 -24.37
N LEU A 522 30.46 3.85 -24.58
CA LEU A 522 29.17 3.44 -23.97
C LEU A 522 28.69 2.09 -24.53
N LEU A 523 28.88 1.82 -25.80
CA LEU A 523 28.59 0.51 -26.39
C LEU A 523 29.46 -0.59 -25.77
N ALA A 524 30.75 -0.34 -25.60
CA ALA A 524 31.69 -1.25 -24.98
C ALA A 524 31.30 -1.53 -23.52
N ASP A 525 31.04 -0.49 -22.74
CA ASP A 525 30.63 -0.60 -21.34
C ASP A 525 29.33 -1.40 -21.17
N THR A 526 28.34 -1.10 -22.01
CA THR A 526 27.04 -1.81 -21.97
C THR A 526 27.21 -3.30 -22.24
N ALA A 527 28.17 -3.70 -23.06
CA ALA A 527 28.42 -5.09 -23.43
C ALA A 527 28.83 -5.98 -22.23
N TYR A 528 29.50 -5.40 -21.25
CA TYR A 528 29.88 -6.11 -20.02
C TYR A 528 29.11 -5.62 -18.77
N GLY A 529 27.96 -4.92 -18.99
CA GLY A 529 27.01 -4.62 -17.94
C GLY A 529 27.31 -3.37 -17.12
N GLN A 530 28.07 -2.43 -17.68
CA GLN A 530 28.46 -1.16 -17.06
C GLN A 530 27.85 0.04 -17.79
N GLY A 531 28.43 1.21 -17.62
CA GLY A 531 28.00 2.45 -18.25
C GLY A 531 26.68 2.96 -17.68
N GLN A 532 25.67 3.10 -18.54
CA GLN A 532 24.34 3.64 -18.14
C GLN A 532 23.25 2.56 -18.04
N LEU A 533 23.64 1.29 -18.17
CA LEU A 533 22.74 0.14 -18.06
C LEU A 533 22.33 -0.09 -16.60
N LEU A 534 21.03 -0.05 -16.33
CA LEU A 534 20.48 -0.21 -14.97
C LEU A 534 19.29 -1.17 -14.98
N LEU A 535 19.37 -2.20 -14.16
CA LEU A 535 18.35 -3.25 -13.99
C LEU A 535 18.13 -3.53 -12.50
N SER A 536 16.89 -3.82 -12.11
CA SER A 536 16.63 -4.40 -10.79
C SER A 536 16.99 -5.90 -10.80
N PRO A 537 17.32 -6.51 -9.65
CA PRO A 537 17.51 -7.96 -9.55
C PRO A 537 16.32 -8.78 -10.06
N ILE A 538 15.09 -8.29 -9.88
CA ILE A 538 13.88 -8.92 -10.44
C ILE A 538 13.89 -8.88 -11.98
N GLU A 539 14.25 -7.76 -12.58
CA GLU A 539 14.35 -7.64 -14.05
C GLU A 539 15.51 -8.47 -14.60
N GLN A 540 16.63 -8.55 -13.88
CA GLN A 540 17.73 -9.43 -14.22
C GLN A 540 17.26 -10.89 -14.24
N ALA A 541 16.53 -11.37 -13.22
CA ALA A 541 16.00 -12.73 -13.20
C ALA A 541 15.07 -12.99 -14.38
N ALA A 542 14.17 -12.05 -14.72
CA ALA A 542 13.30 -12.15 -15.89
C ALA A 542 14.10 -12.25 -17.19
N MET A 543 15.08 -11.38 -17.42
CA MET A 543 15.89 -11.37 -18.64
C MET A 543 16.80 -12.60 -18.76
N TYR A 544 17.42 -13.01 -17.65
CA TYR A 544 18.31 -14.18 -17.63
C TYR A 544 17.55 -15.51 -17.75
N SER A 545 16.24 -15.52 -17.49
CA SER A 545 15.41 -16.69 -17.80
C SER A 545 15.47 -17.09 -19.28
N THR A 546 15.80 -16.17 -20.18
CA THR A 546 16.03 -16.48 -21.60
C THR A 546 17.18 -17.46 -21.82
N ILE A 547 18.24 -17.37 -21.02
CA ILE A 547 19.39 -18.30 -21.08
C ILE A 547 19.00 -19.66 -20.49
N ALA A 548 18.31 -19.66 -19.33
CA ALA A 548 17.87 -20.90 -18.71
C ALA A 548 16.82 -21.66 -19.54
N ASN A 549 16.02 -20.95 -20.34
CA ASN A 549 14.78 -21.45 -20.94
C ASN A 549 14.76 -21.41 -22.46
N GLY A 550 15.93 -21.72 -23.10
CA GLY A 550 16.05 -21.88 -24.55
C GLY A 550 15.56 -20.66 -25.35
N GLY A 551 15.95 -19.46 -24.94
CA GLY A 551 15.60 -18.20 -25.61
C GLY A 551 14.22 -17.63 -25.28
N THR A 552 13.46 -18.28 -24.42
CA THR A 552 12.13 -17.82 -23.98
C THR A 552 12.24 -17.00 -22.68
N MET A 553 11.77 -15.77 -22.70
CA MET A 553 11.69 -14.93 -21.49
C MET A 553 10.43 -15.22 -20.71
N GLN A 554 10.58 -15.49 -19.43
CA GLN A 554 9.50 -15.71 -18.49
C GLN A 554 9.38 -14.51 -17.54
N GLN A 555 8.21 -13.86 -17.51
CA GLN A 555 7.95 -12.79 -16.56
C GLN A 555 7.66 -13.36 -15.17
N PRO A 556 8.18 -12.71 -14.11
CA PRO A 556 7.98 -13.16 -12.74
C PRO A 556 6.52 -13.02 -12.29
N THR A 557 6.10 -13.94 -11.44
CA THR A 557 4.80 -13.92 -10.76
C THR A 557 4.97 -14.09 -9.25
N LEU A 558 4.10 -13.46 -8.48
CA LEU A 558 4.17 -13.46 -7.03
C LEU A 558 2.94 -14.08 -6.36
N ILE A 559 1.79 -14.04 -7.04
CA ILE A 559 0.54 -14.61 -6.54
C ILE A 559 0.34 -16.00 -7.14
N GLN A 560 0.16 -17.01 -6.28
CA GLN A 560 -0.05 -18.39 -6.73
C GLN A 560 -1.28 -18.51 -7.63
N GLY A 561 -1.16 -19.30 -8.71
CA GLY A 561 -2.19 -19.46 -9.72
C GLY A 561 -2.21 -18.35 -10.79
N THR A 562 -1.40 -17.29 -10.64
CA THR A 562 -1.21 -16.31 -11.70
C THR A 562 -0.18 -16.83 -12.69
N LYS A 563 -0.52 -16.83 -13.98
CA LYS A 563 0.43 -17.20 -15.04
C LYS A 563 1.25 -15.99 -15.44
N GLY A 564 2.57 -16.08 -15.34
CA GLY A 564 3.49 -15.08 -15.84
C GLY A 564 3.42 -14.98 -17.36
N LYS A 565 3.59 -13.78 -17.91
CA LYS A 565 3.69 -13.57 -19.34
C LYS A 565 4.93 -14.26 -19.87
N ARG A 566 4.74 -15.10 -20.88
CA ARG A 566 5.82 -15.78 -21.61
C ARG A 566 6.04 -15.10 -22.95
N THR A 567 7.28 -14.76 -23.27
CA THR A 567 7.66 -14.22 -24.59
C THR A 567 8.65 -15.18 -25.24
N SER A 568 8.18 -15.90 -26.25
CA SER A 568 8.99 -16.87 -27.00
C SER A 568 9.95 -16.17 -27.96
N SER A 569 11.06 -16.83 -28.26
CA SER A 569 12.04 -16.40 -29.28
C SER A 569 12.60 -14.99 -29.04
N VAL A 570 12.77 -14.61 -27.79
CA VAL A 570 13.50 -13.39 -27.40
C VAL A 570 14.98 -13.53 -27.81
N LEU A 571 15.54 -14.73 -27.57
CA LEU A 571 16.79 -15.17 -28.11
C LEU A 571 16.55 -16.45 -28.96
N GLN A 572 17.46 -16.78 -29.86
CA GLN A 572 17.45 -18.07 -30.55
C GLN A 572 17.82 -19.17 -29.55
N ALA A 573 17.11 -20.30 -29.59
CA ALA A 573 17.32 -21.40 -28.66
C ALA A 573 18.76 -21.92 -28.65
N ASN A 574 19.33 -22.17 -29.83
CA ASN A 574 20.71 -22.61 -29.92
C ASN A 574 21.74 -21.63 -29.34
N ALA A 575 21.50 -20.33 -29.49
CA ALA A 575 22.38 -19.32 -28.88
C ALA A 575 22.25 -19.31 -27.34
N ALA A 576 21.03 -19.41 -26.81
CA ALA A 576 20.78 -19.49 -25.37
C ALA A 576 21.40 -20.77 -24.77
N ASP A 577 21.18 -21.93 -25.40
CA ASP A 577 21.68 -23.22 -24.93
C ASP A 577 23.21 -23.28 -24.98
N THR A 578 23.83 -22.74 -26.05
CA THR A 578 25.29 -22.61 -26.15
C THR A 578 25.87 -21.79 -25.01
N VAL A 579 25.24 -20.63 -24.69
CA VAL A 579 25.69 -19.79 -23.59
C VAL A 579 25.44 -20.50 -22.24
N LYS A 580 24.29 -21.16 -22.03
CA LYS A 580 24.02 -21.92 -20.83
C LYS A 580 25.08 -23.00 -20.59
N THR A 581 25.46 -23.74 -21.63
CA THR A 581 26.54 -24.72 -21.55
C THR A 581 27.89 -24.07 -21.20
N ALA A 582 28.21 -22.94 -21.83
CA ALA A 582 29.44 -22.21 -21.49
C ALA A 582 29.47 -21.72 -20.03
N LEU A 583 28.32 -21.36 -19.48
CA LEU A 583 28.20 -20.93 -18.08
C LEU A 583 28.41 -22.07 -17.06
N THR A 584 28.26 -23.35 -17.44
CA THR A 584 28.58 -24.45 -16.53
C THR A 584 30.09 -24.52 -16.27
N HIS A 585 30.92 -24.13 -17.27
CA HIS A 585 32.37 -24.04 -17.10
C HIS A 585 32.81 -22.95 -16.11
N VAL A 586 32.01 -21.91 -15.88
CA VAL A 586 32.31 -20.89 -14.86
C VAL A 586 32.34 -21.50 -13.46
N VAL A 587 31.65 -22.64 -13.27
CA VAL A 587 31.61 -23.39 -11.99
C VAL A 587 32.53 -24.60 -12.04
N SER A 588 32.55 -25.36 -13.13
CA SER A 588 33.31 -26.63 -13.20
C SER A 588 34.81 -26.44 -13.38
N ASP A 589 35.25 -25.38 -14.06
CA ASP A 589 36.69 -25.14 -14.31
C ASP A 589 37.35 -24.56 -13.04
N GLN A 590 38.54 -25.04 -12.71
CA GLN A 590 39.28 -24.63 -11.51
C GLN A 590 39.58 -23.12 -11.45
N THR A 591 39.73 -22.49 -12.62
CA THR A 591 39.94 -21.04 -12.75
C THR A 591 38.64 -20.24 -12.85
N GLY A 592 37.50 -20.92 -12.87
CA GLY A 592 36.20 -20.27 -13.03
C GLY A 592 35.85 -19.34 -11.87
N THR A 593 35.34 -18.16 -12.20
CA THR A 593 35.04 -17.12 -11.19
C THR A 593 33.92 -17.50 -10.18
N ALA A 594 33.21 -18.60 -10.44
CA ALA A 594 32.23 -19.19 -9.53
C ALA A 594 32.57 -20.65 -9.18
N HIS A 595 33.84 -21.06 -9.24
CA HIS A 595 34.26 -22.44 -8.95
C HIS A 595 33.82 -22.89 -7.54
N ASP A 596 33.94 -22.03 -6.56
CA ASP A 596 33.53 -22.31 -5.16
C ASP A 596 32.04 -22.62 -5.00
N LEU A 597 31.20 -22.32 -6.01
CA LEU A 597 29.78 -22.65 -6.00
C LEU A 597 29.48 -24.12 -6.30
N ALA A 598 30.47 -24.90 -6.73
CA ALA A 598 30.31 -26.32 -7.10
C ALA A 598 29.64 -27.10 -5.96
N ILE A 599 28.67 -27.95 -6.34
CA ILE A 599 27.88 -28.82 -5.44
C ILE A 599 27.88 -30.20 -6.08
N ASP A 600 28.32 -31.20 -5.31
CA ASP A 600 28.42 -32.58 -5.79
C ASP A 600 27.08 -33.12 -6.32
N GLY A 601 27.10 -33.75 -7.46
CA GLY A 601 25.91 -34.35 -8.08
C GLY A 601 24.98 -33.39 -8.81
N HIS A 602 25.34 -32.08 -8.91
CA HIS A 602 24.52 -31.07 -9.57
C HIS A 602 25.31 -30.25 -10.58
N THR A 603 24.69 -29.94 -11.73
CA THR A 603 25.25 -29.07 -12.75
C THR A 603 24.70 -27.66 -12.59
N ILE A 604 25.56 -26.73 -12.19
CA ILE A 604 25.21 -25.32 -12.00
C ILE A 604 25.79 -24.51 -13.15
N ALA A 605 24.97 -23.71 -13.83
CA ALA A 605 25.43 -22.67 -14.74
C ALA A 605 25.41 -21.34 -13.96
N ALA A 606 26.55 -20.64 -13.94
CA ALA A 606 26.67 -19.41 -13.17
C ALA A 606 27.44 -18.31 -13.89
N LYS A 607 27.21 -17.06 -13.43
CA LYS A 607 28.02 -15.91 -13.82
C LYS A 607 28.17 -14.96 -12.64
N THR A 608 29.40 -14.63 -12.33
CA THR A 608 29.74 -13.58 -11.38
C THR A 608 29.73 -12.22 -12.05
N GLY A 609 29.50 -11.19 -11.26
CA GLY A 609 29.56 -9.80 -11.71
C GLY A 609 30.10 -8.89 -10.63
N THR A 610 30.87 -7.90 -11.03
CA THR A 610 31.28 -6.80 -10.17
C THR A 610 30.94 -5.51 -10.91
N ALA A 611 30.11 -4.66 -10.30
CA ALA A 611 29.79 -3.34 -10.83
C ALA A 611 30.52 -2.27 -10.03
N GLU A 612 31.39 -1.53 -10.70
CA GLU A 612 32.14 -0.44 -10.09
C GLU A 612 31.27 0.81 -9.96
N LEU A 613 31.28 1.43 -8.77
CA LEU A 613 30.57 2.69 -8.47
C LEU A 613 31.55 3.87 -8.44
N LYS A 614 32.32 4.04 -9.51
CA LYS A 614 33.29 5.14 -9.61
C LYS A 614 33.03 6.03 -10.82
N GLN A 615 33.34 7.32 -10.67
CA GLN A 615 33.16 8.32 -11.73
C GLN A 615 34.39 8.46 -12.63
N LYS A 616 35.55 7.98 -12.18
CA LYS A 616 36.80 8.01 -12.94
C LYS A 616 37.49 6.65 -12.85
N GLN A 617 38.09 6.20 -13.95
CA GLN A 617 38.97 5.02 -13.97
C GLN A 617 40.17 5.22 -13.01
N ASP A 618 40.70 4.10 -12.51
CA ASP A 618 41.89 4.04 -11.63
C ASP A 618 41.74 4.84 -10.29
N THR A 619 40.49 5.07 -9.85
CA THR A 619 40.20 5.56 -8.50
C THR A 619 39.61 4.43 -7.66
N ASP A 620 39.88 4.44 -6.35
CA ASP A 620 39.19 3.54 -5.40
C ASP A 620 37.72 3.86 -5.39
N GLY A 621 36.87 2.88 -5.69
CA GLY A 621 35.42 2.97 -5.73
C GLY A 621 34.77 1.85 -4.94
N LYS A 622 33.55 2.08 -4.47
CA LYS A 622 32.73 0.98 -3.95
C LYS A 622 32.34 0.07 -5.11
N GLU A 623 32.28 -1.20 -4.86
CA GLU A 623 31.85 -2.22 -5.82
C GLU A 623 30.57 -2.88 -5.34
N ASN A 624 29.75 -3.33 -6.27
CA ASN A 624 28.61 -4.18 -5.98
C ASN A 624 28.87 -5.55 -6.61
N GLY A 625 28.97 -6.57 -5.77
CA GLY A 625 29.16 -7.95 -6.19
C GLY A 625 27.83 -8.61 -6.55
N PHE A 626 27.85 -9.38 -7.63
CA PHE A 626 26.70 -10.15 -8.11
C PHE A 626 27.07 -11.62 -8.31
N LEU A 627 26.07 -12.47 -8.11
CA LEU A 627 26.05 -13.86 -8.54
C LEU A 627 24.72 -14.15 -9.24
N VAL A 628 24.80 -14.71 -10.45
CA VAL A 628 23.67 -15.38 -11.10
C VAL A 628 23.98 -16.86 -11.11
N ALA A 629 23.08 -17.69 -10.61
CA ALA A 629 23.18 -19.13 -10.61
C ALA A 629 21.86 -19.76 -11.08
N MET A 630 21.95 -20.82 -11.88
CA MET A 630 20.78 -21.54 -12.37
C MET A 630 21.04 -23.05 -12.40
N ASP A 631 19.99 -23.82 -12.10
CA ASP A 631 19.97 -25.27 -12.26
C ASP A 631 20.07 -25.60 -13.77
N ALA A 632 21.22 -26.12 -14.18
CA ALA A 632 21.43 -26.44 -15.57
C ALA A 632 20.75 -27.73 -16.00
N ASP A 633 20.45 -28.64 -15.06
CA ASP A 633 19.89 -29.97 -15.34
C ASP A 633 18.38 -29.92 -15.54
N LYS A 634 17.65 -29.33 -14.56
CA LYS A 634 16.17 -29.40 -14.47
C LYS A 634 15.48 -28.04 -14.63
N ASN A 635 16.22 -26.93 -14.66
CA ASN A 635 15.69 -25.56 -14.70
C ASN A 635 14.70 -25.27 -13.54
N THR A 636 14.98 -25.74 -12.34
CA THR A 636 14.10 -25.56 -11.17
C THR A 636 14.22 -24.18 -10.57
N TYR A 637 15.40 -23.54 -10.68
CA TYR A 637 15.66 -22.21 -10.17
C TYR A 637 16.61 -21.40 -11.07
N LEU A 638 16.46 -20.09 -10.98
CA LEU A 638 17.39 -19.06 -11.38
C LEU A 638 17.47 -18.03 -10.24
N THR A 639 18.67 -17.84 -9.70
CA THR A 639 18.94 -16.92 -8.57
C THR A 639 19.78 -15.76 -9.06
N VAL A 640 19.40 -14.53 -8.64
CA VAL A 640 20.20 -13.30 -8.78
C VAL A 640 20.46 -12.79 -7.37
N ALA A 641 21.71 -12.81 -6.95
CA ALA A 641 22.14 -12.27 -5.66
C ALA A 641 23.04 -11.05 -5.88
N LEU A 642 22.86 -10.05 -4.99
CA LEU A 642 23.62 -8.81 -4.94
C LEU A 642 24.05 -8.54 -3.52
N ILE A 643 25.32 -8.15 -3.32
CA ILE A 643 25.79 -7.53 -2.07
C ILE A 643 26.53 -6.23 -2.44
N GLU A 644 26.12 -5.13 -1.83
CA GLU A 644 26.70 -3.79 -2.02
C GLU A 644 28.04 -3.71 -1.24
N GLY A 645 29.01 -3.03 -1.80
CA GLY A 645 30.29 -2.73 -1.14
C GLY A 645 31.26 -3.92 -1.07
N THR A 646 31.09 -4.96 -1.92
CA THR A 646 31.97 -6.14 -1.93
C THR A 646 32.17 -6.66 -3.35
N GLY A 647 33.21 -7.47 -3.55
CA GLY A 647 33.47 -8.16 -4.80
C GLY A 647 32.58 -9.40 -5.01
N SER A 648 32.55 -9.91 -6.23
CA SER A 648 31.70 -11.07 -6.59
C SER A 648 32.12 -12.37 -5.91
N GLY A 649 33.40 -12.58 -5.56
CA GLY A 649 33.89 -13.75 -4.81
C GLY A 649 33.22 -13.90 -3.44
N ASP A 650 33.08 -12.79 -2.71
CA ASP A 650 32.37 -12.78 -1.43
C ASP A 650 30.89 -13.16 -1.58
N VAL A 651 30.26 -12.76 -2.71
CA VAL A 651 28.86 -13.13 -2.99
C VAL A 651 28.73 -14.62 -3.27
N VAL A 652 29.70 -15.22 -4.02
CA VAL A 652 29.74 -16.66 -4.28
C VAL A 652 29.83 -17.42 -2.95
N THR A 653 30.79 -17.06 -2.11
CA THR A 653 31.00 -17.68 -0.79
C THR A 653 29.76 -17.55 0.11
N ALA A 654 29.17 -16.36 0.19
CA ALA A 654 27.99 -16.11 1.00
C ALA A 654 26.76 -16.90 0.50
N MET A 655 26.61 -17.04 -0.81
CA MET A 655 25.39 -17.65 -1.39
C MET A 655 25.51 -19.17 -1.61
N LYS A 656 26.65 -19.78 -1.48
CA LYS A 656 26.81 -21.24 -1.64
C LYS A 656 25.84 -22.05 -0.78
N PRO A 657 25.68 -21.79 0.54
CA PRO A 657 24.73 -22.53 1.36
C PRO A 657 23.27 -22.34 0.90
N TYR A 658 22.92 -21.14 0.43
CA TYR A 658 21.60 -20.88 -0.12
C TYR A 658 21.36 -21.66 -1.42
N VAL A 659 22.28 -21.60 -2.38
CA VAL A 659 22.14 -22.33 -3.65
C VAL A 659 22.08 -23.84 -3.40
N ALA A 660 22.86 -24.38 -2.46
CA ALA A 660 22.79 -25.78 -2.05
C ALA A 660 21.40 -26.17 -1.49
N SER A 661 20.73 -25.25 -0.81
CA SER A 661 19.39 -25.50 -0.23
C SER A 661 18.27 -25.51 -1.30
N LEU A 662 18.55 -25.14 -2.53
CA LEU A 662 17.57 -25.16 -3.64
C LEU A 662 17.45 -26.53 -4.32
N TYR A 663 18.37 -27.46 -4.02
CA TYR A 663 18.36 -28.85 -4.46
C TYR A 663 17.78 -29.79 -3.40
#